data_728d7b20da73f0d197d44cc0cac0bce8
#
_entry.id   728d7b20da73f0d197d44cc0cac0bce8
#
_cell.length_a   1.000
_cell.length_b   1.000
_cell.length_c   1.000
_cell.angle_alpha   90.00
_cell.angle_beta   90.00
_cell.angle_gamma   90.00
#
_symmetry.space_group_name_H-M   'P 1'
#
loop_
_entity.id
_entity.type
_entity.pdbx_description
1 polymer ?
#
loop_
_entity_poly.entity_id
_entity_poly.type
_entity_poly.pdbx_seq_one_letter_code
_entity_poly.pdbx_strand_id
1 'polypeptide(L)'
;MRCHRCGHENISSFRFCEVCLAPLRSDSGPIARSDRPVDVIGQFFADADLLEQGAGDSSRGTVSPQDFDLPWRAGEGGKLILIARERETKHVSDHALQALRDRRMAALTVQGEEGSGRSTVLASLRERAVAELAHARVFAISAQGCLRAYALLERLMRLRFDIGEFLAGTIAGERFERSVEALYSDPAGAEVARTCGPMLGFHFWNDHDIDFLDRAEQAHRAREALFNLLQRMLADPPTLLLIDDAGESDAESLAVLAQLLQQSPALPVAIVFATDRRGAVRRPWLVERPILELAAVPAPQLTDLAHKALAGVQGITPGQIAALVELASGRPGRLLAGLEALHKRGAILSDAQGWKINDDIMQRELRSSNLLATAGRRLDGLDDFQMAVATAAAVFGAHFWIGGVVALLRGDPAQSERKGARTIDELGRDKLPDRVQQVVQFLIDRGVVAAEPQAILPAESPHRFVDEAECRSLLELLNPEQLQIFSEQAAVWLQMVASDRTGDLAEILAPLWLLAGDKVHAAHLYLRAGLQALDEYRNATARTLLEKARQLAPQTLAHVHGEAELGLGRLHELEGQWPQAEALYRDALELAWRFRARTRGAKALQHLGRMFRTQGKVVAAIDHLAPALRLYEAAQDLKGLASACDDIGRAYWTVGRLDPAQQFLKRAAQYREKMGDRAGQAFTLCNLGIVLMSKGRMEQAHSYLERAVELQRSRNNLAGLIEALNALGVCHSTAAQHDQAIVAMQEALELAKRVGNRRTIALLQNNLGETLGVVGRTDEGEALLYQAIEGAGILVDNALLSDASRNLAVAARQRGDRERAIKWARRSVAAAGACDFIRTRAFSHKTLAQVLGDADDESGALDAWDKAAEWFAKAGEVRELEGCLQAHAAYLIRLGKAEEATELLGRVDRLEASGPP
;
A
#
# COMPACT_ATOMS: atom_id res chain seq x y z
N MET A 1 -8.08 38.57 -5.28
CA MET A 1 -7.59 38.40 -6.68
C MET A 1 -8.24 37.19 -7.30
N ARG A 2 -8.70 37.28 -8.53
CA ARG A 2 -9.31 36.16 -9.22
C ARG A 2 -8.25 35.35 -9.95
N CYS A 3 -8.17 34.05 -9.70
CA CYS A 3 -7.20 33.15 -10.34
C CYS A 3 -7.49 33.03 -11.85
N HIS A 4 -6.49 33.26 -12.69
CA HIS A 4 -6.62 33.15 -14.15
C HIS A 4 -6.79 31.69 -14.64
N ARG A 5 -6.40 30.69 -13.82
CA ARG A 5 -6.47 29.28 -14.20
C ARG A 5 -7.79 28.58 -13.79
N CYS A 6 -8.32 28.82 -12.60
CA CYS A 6 -9.53 28.17 -12.10
C CYS A 6 -10.69 29.12 -11.76
N GLY A 7 -10.51 30.43 -11.90
CA GLY A 7 -11.54 31.45 -11.64
C GLY A 7 -11.82 31.72 -10.16
N HIS A 8 -11.14 31.07 -9.22
CA HIS A 8 -11.36 31.23 -7.78
C HIS A 8 -10.96 32.65 -7.33
N GLU A 9 -11.74 33.24 -6.42
CA GLU A 9 -11.43 34.52 -5.80
C GLU A 9 -10.59 34.33 -4.54
N ASN A 10 -9.35 34.78 -4.58
CA ASN A 10 -8.36 34.64 -3.52
C ASN A 10 -8.19 35.91 -2.72
N ILE A 11 -7.74 35.82 -1.48
CA ILE A 11 -7.38 36.94 -0.65
C ILE A 11 -6.20 37.70 -1.31
N SER A 12 -6.23 39.01 -1.26
CA SER A 12 -5.25 39.84 -1.98
C SER A 12 -3.79 39.70 -1.52
N SER A 13 -3.56 39.10 -0.36
CA SER A 13 -2.24 38.80 0.20
C SER A 13 -1.58 37.52 -0.30
N PHE A 14 -2.32 36.65 -0.98
CA PHE A 14 -1.75 35.40 -1.47
C PHE A 14 -0.97 35.57 -2.76
N ARG A 15 0.17 34.91 -2.85
CA ARG A 15 0.99 34.84 -4.08
C ARG A 15 0.47 33.79 -5.06
N PHE A 16 -0.27 32.79 -4.57
CA PHE A 16 -0.79 31.65 -5.33
C PHE A 16 -2.26 31.41 -5.06
N CYS A 17 -2.96 30.81 -6.00
CA CYS A 17 -4.37 30.46 -5.86
C CYS A 17 -4.58 29.36 -4.84
N GLU A 18 -5.49 29.55 -3.89
CA GLU A 18 -5.81 28.59 -2.83
C GLU A 18 -6.38 27.25 -3.34
N VAL A 19 -6.95 27.25 -4.54
CA VAL A 19 -7.60 26.06 -5.10
C VAL A 19 -6.68 25.27 -6.04
N CYS A 20 -6.00 25.96 -6.97
CA CYS A 20 -5.19 25.31 -8.00
C CYS A 20 -3.70 25.63 -7.92
N LEU A 21 -3.26 26.38 -6.90
CA LEU A 21 -1.87 26.77 -6.63
C LEU A 21 -1.17 27.52 -7.79
N ALA A 22 -1.92 28.06 -8.74
CA ALA A 22 -1.36 28.89 -9.80
C ALA A 22 -0.92 30.26 -9.27
N PRO A 23 0.21 30.83 -9.72
CA PRO A 23 0.65 32.15 -9.29
C PRO A 23 -0.40 33.25 -9.57
N LEU A 24 -0.67 34.11 -8.60
CA LEU A 24 -1.69 35.19 -8.72
C LEU A 24 -1.09 36.51 -9.17
N ARG A 25 0.23 36.71 -9.04
CA ARG A 25 0.96 37.89 -9.51
C ARG A 25 2.05 37.46 -10.48
N SER A 26 2.05 38.00 -11.66
CA SER A 26 3.16 37.98 -12.60
C SER A 26 3.93 39.31 -12.43
N ASP A 27 4.91 39.38 -11.53
CA ASP A 27 5.88 40.47 -11.50
C ASP A 27 7.06 40.17 -12.45
N SER A 28 6.74 39.77 -13.68
CA SER A 28 7.69 39.76 -14.77
C SER A 28 6.97 40.19 -16.05
N GLY A 29 7.51 41.22 -16.67
CA GLY A 29 7.01 41.79 -17.94
C GLY A 29 6.92 40.75 -19.04
N PRO A 30 6.38 41.14 -20.19
CA PRO A 30 5.92 40.21 -21.22
C PRO A 30 7.09 39.40 -21.82
N ILE A 31 7.16 38.12 -21.51
CA ILE A 31 7.96 37.19 -22.29
C ILE A 31 7.20 36.95 -23.60
N ALA A 32 7.80 37.34 -24.70
CA ALA A 32 7.28 37.18 -26.04
C ALA A 32 6.91 35.72 -26.29
N ARG A 33 5.65 35.48 -26.63
CA ARG A 33 5.17 34.22 -27.19
C ARG A 33 5.84 33.97 -28.53
N SER A 34 6.62 32.89 -28.66
CA SER A 34 6.90 32.29 -29.95
C SER A 34 5.81 31.26 -30.26
N ASP A 35 4.90 31.63 -31.13
CA ASP A 35 3.93 30.72 -31.71
C ASP A 35 4.66 29.77 -32.68
N ARG A 36 4.72 28.49 -32.30
CA ARG A 36 4.62 27.34 -33.25
C ARG A 36 4.57 26.06 -32.45
N PRO A 37 3.56 25.20 -32.57
CA PRO A 37 3.59 23.84 -32.09
C PRO A 37 4.48 23.02 -33.01
N VAL A 38 5.63 22.59 -32.51
CA VAL A 38 6.43 21.55 -33.18
C VAL A 38 5.89 20.20 -32.75
N ASP A 39 5.52 19.43 -33.75
CA ASP A 39 5.02 18.07 -33.61
C ASP A 39 6.19 17.15 -33.17
N VAL A 40 6.41 17.01 -31.87
CA VAL A 40 7.49 16.22 -31.26
C VAL A 40 7.07 14.78 -31.01
N ILE A 41 5.80 14.44 -31.23
CA ILE A 41 5.26 13.09 -30.94
C ILE A 41 5.64 12.07 -32.04
N GLY A 42 5.88 12.53 -33.27
CA GLY A 42 6.22 11.65 -34.39
C GLY A 42 7.66 11.14 -34.44
N GLN A 43 8.60 11.81 -33.74
CA GLN A 43 10.01 11.40 -33.75
C GLN A 43 10.40 10.45 -32.61
N PHE A 44 9.59 10.38 -31.56
CA PHE A 44 9.89 9.49 -30.41
C PHE A 44 9.57 8.00 -30.65
N PHE A 45 8.76 7.68 -31.65
CA PHE A 45 8.40 6.28 -31.99
C PHE A 45 9.33 5.65 -33.03
N ALA A 46 10.16 6.43 -33.70
CA ALA A 46 11.10 5.91 -34.70
C ALA A 46 12.40 5.38 -34.08
N ASP A 47 12.78 5.80 -32.88
CA ASP A 47 14.02 5.39 -32.19
C ASP A 47 13.83 4.17 -31.25
N ALA A 48 12.61 3.72 -31.02
CA ALA A 48 12.33 2.56 -30.16
C ALA A 48 12.70 1.21 -30.80
N ASP A 49 12.69 1.13 -32.13
CA ASP A 49 13.04 -0.11 -32.86
C ASP A 49 14.55 -0.39 -32.96
N LEU A 50 15.41 0.54 -32.56
CA LEU A 50 16.85 0.37 -32.57
C LEU A 50 17.44 -0.16 -31.26
N LEU A 51 16.64 -0.32 -30.19
CA LEU A 51 17.08 -0.81 -28.88
C LEU A 51 16.81 -2.31 -28.66
N GLU A 52 16.18 -3.01 -29.61
CA GLU A 52 15.92 -4.45 -29.48
C GLU A 52 17.04 -5.36 -29.99
N GLN A 53 18.17 -4.84 -30.50
CA GLN A 53 19.30 -5.65 -30.97
C GLN A 53 20.53 -5.63 -30.07
N GLY A 54 20.35 -5.42 -28.77
CA GLY A 54 21.48 -5.38 -27.81
C GLY A 54 21.23 -6.15 -26.50
N ALA A 55 20.43 -7.22 -26.53
CA ALA A 55 20.26 -8.08 -25.35
C ALA A 55 21.40 -9.12 -25.28
N GLY A 56 22.61 -8.67 -24.95
CA GLY A 56 23.76 -9.50 -24.60
C GLY A 56 24.22 -9.11 -23.19
N ASP A 57 23.95 -10.01 -22.23
CA ASP A 57 24.71 -10.21 -20.99
C ASP A 57 25.06 -8.94 -20.16
N SER A 58 24.05 -8.32 -19.49
CA SER A 58 24.27 -7.23 -18.56
C SER A 58 24.25 -7.68 -17.08
N SER A 59 25.04 -8.71 -16.75
CA SER A 59 25.35 -9.07 -15.35
C SER A 59 26.66 -8.46 -14.85
N ARG A 60 27.15 -7.40 -15.49
CA ARG A 60 28.36 -6.68 -15.05
C ARG A 60 28.04 -5.19 -14.91
N GLY A 61 27.87 -4.74 -13.66
CA GLY A 61 28.03 -3.33 -13.33
C GLY A 61 29.40 -2.89 -13.85
N THR A 62 29.46 -1.89 -14.72
CA THR A 62 30.71 -1.30 -15.23
C THR A 62 31.43 -0.58 -14.10
N VAL A 63 32.37 -1.26 -13.49
CA VAL A 63 33.38 -0.69 -12.60
C VAL A 63 34.49 -0.07 -13.47
N SER A 64 34.90 1.15 -13.13
CA SER A 64 35.99 1.85 -13.82
C SER A 64 37.29 1.01 -13.84
N PRO A 65 38.08 0.99 -14.94
CA PRO A 65 39.27 0.18 -15.03
C PRO A 65 40.37 0.50 -14.00
N GLN A 66 40.29 1.63 -13.29
CA GLN A 66 41.27 2.04 -12.27
C GLN A 66 41.06 1.44 -10.89
N ASP A 67 39.89 0.77 -10.64
CA ASP A 67 39.55 0.18 -9.33
C ASP A 67 40.00 -1.29 -9.17
N PHE A 68 40.66 -1.90 -10.19
CA PHE A 68 40.91 -3.35 -10.24
C PHE A 68 42.17 -3.83 -9.48
N ASP A 69 43.04 -2.94 -9.00
CA ASP A 69 44.37 -3.34 -8.51
C ASP A 69 44.57 -3.33 -6.99
N LEU A 70 43.55 -3.11 -6.19
CA LEU A 70 43.67 -3.13 -4.71
C LEU A 70 43.54 -4.56 -4.19
N PRO A 71 44.59 -5.12 -3.51
CA PRO A 71 44.60 -6.52 -3.06
C PRO A 71 43.44 -6.91 -2.10
N TRP A 72 42.76 -5.95 -1.53
CA TRP A 72 41.63 -6.16 -0.64
C TRP A 72 40.25 -5.73 -1.22
N ARG A 73 40.16 -5.20 -2.45
CA ARG A 73 38.91 -4.76 -3.06
C ARG A 73 38.30 -5.84 -3.96
N ALA A 74 38.61 -6.05 -5.09
CA ALA A 74 37.88 -6.75 -6.12
C ALA A 74 37.64 -8.26 -5.86
N GLY A 75 36.50 -8.61 -5.29
CA GLY A 75 36.08 -10.01 -5.10
C GLY A 75 36.81 -10.76 -3.99
N GLU A 76 38.00 -10.35 -3.61
CA GLU A 76 38.82 -10.96 -2.58
C GLU A 76 38.51 -10.44 -1.17
N GLY A 77 38.10 -9.17 -1.03
CA GLY A 77 37.73 -8.60 0.25
C GLY A 77 36.54 -9.36 0.92
N GLY A 78 35.56 -9.77 0.13
CA GLY A 78 34.47 -10.61 0.60
C GLY A 78 34.95 -12.00 1.03
N LYS A 79 35.85 -12.62 0.29
CA LYS A 79 36.46 -13.91 0.63
C LYS A 79 37.30 -13.83 1.90
N LEU A 80 38.03 -12.72 2.10
CA LEU A 80 38.82 -12.49 3.31
C LEU A 80 37.91 -12.43 4.57
N ILE A 81 36.82 -11.71 4.54
CA ILE A 81 35.89 -11.66 5.67
C ILE A 81 35.28 -13.03 5.95
N LEU A 82 34.98 -13.83 4.93
CA LEU A 82 34.48 -15.19 5.06
C LEU A 82 35.41 -16.10 5.89
N ILE A 83 36.71 -15.94 5.78
CA ILE A 83 37.70 -16.74 6.55
C ILE A 83 37.48 -16.60 8.05
N ALA A 84 37.02 -15.41 8.51
CA ALA A 84 36.69 -15.15 9.90
C ALA A 84 35.24 -15.53 10.26
N ARG A 85 34.40 -15.95 9.29
CA ARG A 85 32.96 -16.22 9.42
C ARG A 85 32.52 -17.54 8.81
N GLU A 86 33.41 -18.49 8.62
CA GLU A 86 33.11 -19.78 7.97
C GLU A 86 32.00 -20.58 8.67
N ARG A 87 32.04 -20.60 10.00
CA ARG A 87 31.06 -21.38 10.80
C ARG A 87 29.68 -20.80 10.71
N GLU A 88 29.57 -19.48 10.86
CA GLU A 88 28.31 -18.74 10.81
C GLU A 88 27.71 -18.80 9.39
N THR A 89 28.53 -18.60 8.37
CA THR A 89 28.11 -18.71 6.96
C THR A 89 27.62 -20.10 6.64
N LYS A 90 28.32 -21.14 7.10
CA LYS A 90 27.90 -22.53 6.90
C LYS A 90 26.55 -22.79 7.58
N HIS A 91 26.37 -22.34 8.83
CA HIS A 91 25.14 -22.53 9.57
C HIS A 91 23.93 -21.91 8.88
N VAL A 92 24.04 -20.63 8.44
CA VAL A 92 22.99 -19.94 7.69
C VAL A 92 22.67 -20.65 6.38
N SER A 93 23.72 -21.05 5.65
CA SER A 93 23.57 -21.71 4.37
C SER A 93 22.89 -23.08 4.50
N ASP A 94 23.36 -23.89 5.44
CA ASP A 94 22.77 -25.22 5.64
C ASP A 94 21.30 -25.12 6.05
N HIS A 95 20.92 -24.16 6.93
CA HIS A 95 19.54 -23.94 7.34
C HIS A 95 18.66 -23.49 6.16
N ALA A 96 19.09 -22.48 5.41
CA ALA A 96 18.31 -21.94 4.30
C ALA A 96 18.18 -22.93 3.13
N LEU A 97 19.30 -23.55 2.70
CA LEU A 97 19.29 -24.49 1.58
C LEU A 97 18.55 -25.78 1.90
N GLN A 98 18.59 -26.26 3.16
CA GLN A 98 17.82 -27.41 3.56
C GLN A 98 16.32 -27.13 3.50
N ALA A 99 15.86 -25.94 3.97
CA ALA A 99 14.46 -25.56 3.87
C ALA A 99 13.95 -25.55 2.41
N LEU A 100 14.76 -25.05 1.48
CA LEU A 100 14.43 -25.05 0.05
C LEU A 100 14.37 -26.48 -0.53
N ARG A 101 15.29 -27.38 -0.13
CA ARG A 101 15.28 -28.79 -0.54
C ARG A 101 14.06 -29.52 -0.02
N ASP A 102 13.67 -29.26 1.25
CA ASP A 102 12.50 -29.82 1.91
C ASP A 102 11.18 -29.20 1.41
N ARG A 103 11.25 -28.22 0.49
CA ARG A 103 10.10 -27.44 -0.03
C ARG A 103 9.22 -26.89 1.10
N ARG A 104 9.85 -26.31 2.11
CA ARG A 104 9.16 -25.67 3.23
C ARG A 104 9.59 -24.22 3.40
N MET A 105 8.74 -23.42 3.97
CA MET A 105 9.05 -22.03 4.27
C MET A 105 9.87 -21.92 5.56
N ALA A 106 10.94 -21.12 5.51
CA ALA A 106 11.78 -20.82 6.66
C ALA A 106 12.27 -19.39 6.66
N ALA A 107 12.51 -18.84 7.85
CA ALA A 107 13.11 -17.52 8.02
C ALA A 107 14.16 -17.54 9.12
N LEU A 108 15.26 -16.80 8.89
CA LEU A 108 16.39 -16.66 9.82
C LEU A 108 16.84 -15.20 9.84
N THR A 109 17.26 -14.70 11.00
CA THR A 109 17.86 -13.37 11.15
C THR A 109 19.34 -13.46 11.50
N VAL A 110 20.18 -12.80 10.69
CA VAL A 110 21.61 -12.58 10.96
C VAL A 110 21.77 -11.21 11.61
N GLN A 111 22.13 -11.18 12.88
CA GLN A 111 22.31 -9.94 13.63
C GLN A 111 23.78 -9.65 13.87
N GLY A 112 24.21 -8.41 13.65
CA GLY A 112 25.58 -8.00 13.88
C GLY A 112 25.77 -6.50 13.76
N GLU A 113 26.79 -5.98 14.39
CA GLU A 113 27.14 -4.56 14.30
C GLU A 113 27.63 -4.20 12.88
N GLU A 114 27.66 -2.91 12.57
CA GLU A 114 28.23 -2.41 11.31
C GLU A 114 29.67 -2.87 11.14
N GLY A 115 29.99 -3.40 9.96
CA GLY A 115 31.33 -3.98 9.67
C GLY A 115 31.56 -5.39 10.24
N SER A 116 30.56 -6.04 10.84
CA SER A 116 30.68 -7.44 11.32
C SER A 116 30.72 -8.49 10.20
N GLY A 117 30.37 -8.13 8.97
CA GLY A 117 30.35 -9.02 7.81
C GLY A 117 28.95 -9.60 7.46
N ARG A 118 27.85 -8.97 7.88
CA ARG A 118 26.47 -9.37 7.56
C ARG A 118 26.24 -9.56 6.07
N SER A 119 26.49 -8.50 5.28
CA SER A 119 26.32 -8.50 3.83
C SER A 119 27.19 -9.56 3.14
N THR A 120 28.37 -9.82 3.68
CA THR A 120 29.29 -10.86 3.17
C THR A 120 28.73 -12.26 3.40
N VAL A 121 28.11 -12.52 4.56
CA VAL A 121 27.42 -13.79 4.83
C VAL A 121 26.27 -13.99 3.84
N LEU A 122 25.48 -12.95 3.58
CA LEU A 122 24.39 -13.00 2.59
C LEU A 122 24.92 -13.25 1.16
N ALA A 123 26.01 -12.57 0.77
CA ALA A 123 26.64 -12.75 -0.54
C ALA A 123 27.15 -14.19 -0.74
N SER A 124 27.80 -14.76 0.27
CA SER A 124 28.27 -16.16 0.22
C SER A 124 27.11 -17.16 0.17
N LEU A 125 26.03 -16.92 0.90
CA LEU A 125 24.83 -17.75 0.80
C LEU A 125 24.24 -17.69 -0.60
N ARG A 126 24.20 -16.51 -1.23
CA ARG A 126 23.78 -16.35 -2.63
C ARG A 126 24.62 -17.19 -3.57
N GLU A 127 25.96 -17.11 -3.48
CA GLU A 127 26.87 -17.88 -4.32
C GLU A 127 26.66 -19.40 -4.15
N ARG A 128 26.53 -19.85 -2.90
CA ARG A 128 26.27 -21.28 -2.61
C ARG A 128 24.89 -21.72 -3.13
N ALA A 129 23.86 -20.92 -2.98
CA ALA A 129 22.53 -21.25 -3.48
C ALA A 129 22.52 -21.41 -5.00
N VAL A 130 23.18 -20.52 -5.73
CA VAL A 130 23.33 -20.62 -7.19
C VAL A 130 24.14 -21.86 -7.59
N ALA A 131 25.16 -22.22 -6.84
CA ALA A 131 26.00 -23.40 -7.14
C ALA A 131 25.31 -24.73 -6.80
N GLU A 132 24.57 -24.80 -5.68
CA GLU A 132 23.98 -26.04 -5.16
C GLU A 132 22.55 -26.31 -5.63
N LEU A 133 21.80 -25.26 -6.02
CA LEU A 133 20.39 -25.34 -6.43
C LEU A 133 20.18 -24.63 -7.79
N ALA A 134 20.54 -25.32 -8.87
CA ALA A 134 20.53 -24.79 -10.25
C ALA A 134 19.17 -24.22 -10.71
N HIS A 135 18.07 -24.58 -10.06
CA HIS A 135 16.72 -24.13 -10.40
C HIS A 135 16.12 -23.17 -9.36
N ALA A 136 16.87 -22.80 -8.32
CA ALA A 136 16.36 -21.87 -7.32
C ALA A 136 16.49 -20.41 -7.81
N ARG A 137 15.47 -19.61 -7.51
CA ARG A 137 15.55 -18.16 -7.67
C ARG A 137 16.20 -17.53 -6.45
N VAL A 138 17.07 -16.57 -6.66
CA VAL A 138 17.72 -15.83 -5.57
C VAL A 138 17.45 -14.34 -5.77
N PHE A 139 16.79 -13.72 -4.80
CA PHE A 139 16.61 -12.28 -4.74
C PHE A 139 17.42 -11.72 -3.58
N ALA A 140 18.29 -10.76 -3.87
CA ALA A 140 19.04 -10.02 -2.87
C ALA A 140 18.59 -8.55 -2.90
N ILE A 141 18.09 -8.07 -1.79
CA ILE A 141 17.45 -6.75 -1.67
C ILE A 141 18.05 -6.06 -0.46
N SER A 142 18.44 -4.78 -0.61
CA SER A 142 18.71 -3.91 0.54
C SER A 142 17.42 -3.23 0.96
N ALA A 143 17.13 -3.23 2.24
CA ALA A 143 16.02 -2.46 2.82
C ALA A 143 16.39 -1.00 3.11
N GLN A 144 17.63 -0.59 2.84
CA GLN A 144 18.07 0.78 3.04
C GLN A 144 17.20 1.76 2.25
N GLY A 145 16.65 2.79 2.93
CA GLY A 145 15.77 3.76 2.31
C GLY A 145 14.33 3.27 2.02
N CYS A 146 13.93 2.09 2.50
CA CYS A 146 12.55 1.60 2.43
C CYS A 146 11.66 2.29 3.49
N LEU A 147 11.52 3.62 3.39
CA LEU A 147 10.74 4.42 4.34
C LEU A 147 9.24 4.45 4.01
N ARG A 148 8.88 4.20 2.76
CA ARG A 148 7.49 4.15 2.29
C ARG A 148 6.88 2.79 2.58
N ALA A 149 5.60 2.77 2.94
CA ALA A 149 4.83 1.52 3.09
C ALA A 149 4.95 0.66 1.83
N TYR A 150 5.14 -0.63 2.01
CA TYR A 150 5.33 -1.64 0.96
C TYR A 150 6.57 -1.44 0.05
N ALA A 151 7.50 -0.56 0.40
CA ALA A 151 8.69 -0.28 -0.44
C ALA A 151 9.60 -1.50 -0.63
N LEU A 152 9.76 -2.33 0.40
CA LEU A 152 10.54 -3.58 0.28
C LEU A 152 9.87 -4.56 -0.69
N LEU A 153 8.54 -4.70 -0.64
CA LEU A 153 7.80 -5.57 -1.55
C LEU A 153 7.76 -5.00 -2.98
N GLU A 154 7.68 -3.67 -3.13
CA GLU A 154 7.85 -3.03 -4.43
C GLU A 154 9.19 -3.40 -5.07
N ARG A 155 10.30 -3.26 -4.33
CA ARG A 155 11.63 -3.67 -4.82
C ARG A 155 11.67 -5.14 -5.23
N LEU A 156 11.04 -6.02 -4.43
CA LEU A 156 10.92 -7.44 -4.78
C LEU A 156 10.17 -7.64 -6.10
N MET A 157 9.05 -6.94 -6.31
CA MET A 157 8.26 -7.04 -7.55
C MET A 157 9.04 -6.49 -8.74
N ARG A 158 9.72 -5.36 -8.57
CA ARG A 158 10.57 -4.79 -9.63
C ARG A 158 11.68 -5.75 -10.05
N LEU A 159 12.39 -6.34 -9.09
CA LEU A 159 13.41 -7.36 -9.37
C LEU A 159 12.82 -8.62 -10.04
N ARG A 160 11.66 -9.07 -9.57
CA ARG A 160 11.03 -10.29 -10.08
C ARG A 160 10.56 -10.16 -11.52
N PHE A 161 10.06 -9.00 -11.90
CA PHE A 161 9.44 -8.75 -13.20
C PHE A 161 10.33 -7.94 -14.15
N ASP A 162 11.60 -7.75 -13.79
CA ASP A 162 12.57 -6.97 -14.56
C ASP A 162 12.06 -5.55 -14.89
N ILE A 163 11.35 -4.97 -13.91
CA ILE A 163 10.91 -3.58 -14.01
C ILE A 163 12.03 -2.73 -13.44
N GLY A 164 12.74 -2.00 -14.31
CA GLY A 164 13.82 -1.14 -13.86
C GLY A 164 13.42 -0.35 -12.63
N GLU A 165 14.30 -0.31 -11.64
CA GLU A 165 14.05 0.38 -10.34
C GLU A 165 13.54 1.82 -10.55
N PHE A 166 13.70 2.35 -11.74
CA PHE A 166 13.65 3.73 -12.19
C PHE A 166 12.66 4.00 -13.33
N LEU A 167 11.84 3.00 -13.66
CA LEU A 167 10.79 3.20 -14.66
C LEU A 167 9.63 3.98 -14.04
N ALA A 168 9.28 5.13 -14.61
CA ALA A 168 8.30 6.04 -14.01
C ALA A 168 6.85 5.53 -14.06
N GLY A 169 6.13 5.79 -12.96
CA GLY A 169 4.68 5.82 -12.83
C GLY A 169 3.89 4.84 -13.70
N THR A 170 3.24 5.32 -14.70
CA THR A 170 2.31 4.54 -15.56
C THR A 170 2.98 3.49 -16.42
N ILE A 171 4.22 3.74 -16.89
CA ILE A 171 4.96 2.74 -17.69
C ILE A 171 5.39 1.55 -16.82
N ALA A 172 5.78 1.81 -15.57
CA ALA A 172 6.06 0.75 -14.61
C ALA A 172 4.79 -0.05 -14.28
N GLY A 173 3.66 0.63 -14.13
CA GLY A 173 2.35 0.03 -13.93
C GLY A 173 1.94 -0.89 -15.08
N GLU A 174 2.08 -0.44 -16.32
CA GLU A 174 1.80 -1.26 -17.50
C GLU A 174 2.71 -2.50 -17.61
N ARG A 175 4.01 -2.35 -17.29
CA ARG A 175 4.93 -3.50 -17.25
C ARG A 175 4.57 -4.48 -16.13
N PHE A 176 4.25 -3.96 -14.96
CA PHE A 176 3.79 -4.77 -13.83
C PHE A 176 2.53 -5.55 -14.20
N GLU A 177 1.52 -4.88 -14.77
CA GLU A 177 0.26 -5.48 -15.21
C GLU A 177 0.50 -6.63 -16.20
N ARG A 178 1.25 -6.40 -17.28
CA ARG A 178 1.59 -7.44 -18.27
C ARG A 178 2.35 -8.61 -17.66
N SER A 179 3.26 -8.34 -16.73
CA SER A 179 4.06 -9.39 -16.08
C SER A 179 3.23 -10.25 -15.14
N VAL A 180 2.29 -9.64 -14.42
CA VAL A 180 1.35 -10.37 -13.55
C VAL A 180 0.33 -11.12 -14.41
N GLU A 181 -0.17 -10.53 -15.50
CA GLU A 181 -1.04 -11.21 -16.46
C GLU A 181 -0.36 -12.47 -17.03
N ALA A 182 0.90 -12.37 -17.44
CA ALA A 182 1.69 -13.51 -17.91
C ALA A 182 1.89 -14.59 -16.80
N LEU A 183 2.05 -14.21 -15.54
CA LEU A 183 2.15 -15.13 -14.41
C LEU A 183 0.85 -15.89 -14.16
N TYR A 184 -0.30 -15.26 -14.38
CA TYR A 184 -1.62 -15.87 -14.25
C TYR A 184 -2.03 -16.62 -15.52
N SER A 185 -1.40 -16.35 -16.65
CA SER A 185 -1.72 -16.90 -17.97
C SER A 185 -3.14 -16.56 -18.42
N ASP A 186 -3.72 -15.48 -17.90
CA ASP A 186 -5.07 -15.02 -18.22
C ASP A 186 -5.30 -13.54 -17.81
N PRO A 187 -6.34 -12.86 -18.32
CA PRO A 187 -6.64 -11.45 -18.02
C PRO A 187 -6.92 -11.12 -16.54
N ALA A 188 -7.19 -12.14 -15.70
CA ALA A 188 -7.38 -11.90 -14.26
C ALA A 188 -6.10 -11.41 -13.58
N GLY A 189 -4.94 -11.73 -14.14
CA GLY A 189 -3.66 -11.19 -13.69
C GLY A 189 -3.59 -9.68 -13.80
N ALA A 190 -4.16 -9.09 -14.83
CA ALA A 190 -4.25 -7.64 -15.00
C ALA A 190 -5.08 -6.99 -13.87
N GLU A 191 -6.20 -7.61 -13.49
CA GLU A 191 -7.03 -7.12 -12.37
C GLU A 191 -6.31 -7.23 -11.03
N VAL A 192 -5.61 -8.34 -10.77
CA VAL A 192 -4.77 -8.50 -9.58
C VAL A 192 -3.72 -7.40 -9.52
N ALA A 193 -3.05 -7.13 -10.65
CA ALA A 193 -2.04 -6.08 -10.74
C ALA A 193 -2.62 -4.69 -10.44
N ARG A 194 -3.77 -4.34 -11.02
CA ARG A 194 -4.46 -3.06 -10.78
C ARG A 194 -4.96 -2.94 -9.34
N THR A 195 -5.37 -4.05 -8.73
CA THR A 195 -5.89 -4.05 -7.35
C THR A 195 -4.78 -3.83 -6.33
N CYS A 196 -3.63 -4.51 -6.44
CA CYS A 196 -2.54 -4.38 -5.47
C CYS A 196 -1.42 -3.41 -5.90
N GLY A 197 -1.34 -3.07 -7.18
CA GLY A 197 -0.28 -2.21 -7.72
C GLY A 197 -0.17 -0.83 -7.07
N PRO A 198 -1.27 -0.10 -6.81
CA PRO A 198 -1.22 1.18 -6.11
C PRO A 198 -0.54 1.13 -4.75
N MET A 199 -0.74 0.03 -3.98
CA MET A 199 -0.03 -0.18 -2.71
C MET A 199 1.49 -0.27 -2.89
N LEU A 200 1.92 -0.86 -4.02
CA LEU A 200 3.32 -1.04 -4.39
C LEU A 200 3.90 0.18 -5.13
N GLY A 201 3.11 1.24 -5.35
CA GLY A 201 3.53 2.44 -6.06
C GLY A 201 3.53 2.33 -7.58
N PHE A 202 2.82 1.35 -8.13
CA PHE A 202 2.54 1.26 -9.56
C PHE A 202 1.25 2.03 -9.88
N HIS A 203 1.29 2.93 -10.86
CA HIS A 203 0.15 3.75 -11.26
C HIS A 203 -0.39 3.30 -12.62
N PHE A 204 -1.72 3.40 -12.79
CA PHE A 204 -2.43 2.97 -14.00
C PHE A 204 -3.26 4.12 -14.57
N TRP A 205 -3.47 4.14 -15.89
CA TRP A 205 -4.19 5.25 -16.59
C TRP A 205 -5.67 5.40 -16.21
N ASN A 206 -6.29 4.39 -15.58
CA ASN A 206 -7.73 4.32 -15.31
C ASN A 206 -8.08 4.19 -13.81
N ASP A 207 -7.28 4.73 -12.91
CA ASP A 207 -7.48 4.60 -11.45
C ASP A 207 -8.75 5.25 -10.87
N HIS A 208 -9.58 5.89 -11.71
CA HIS A 208 -10.79 6.58 -11.24
C HIS A 208 -12.01 5.69 -10.98
N ASP A 209 -11.96 4.42 -11.30
CA ASP A 209 -13.12 3.51 -11.24
C ASP A 209 -13.36 2.83 -9.89
N ILE A 210 -12.46 3.02 -8.91
CA ILE A 210 -12.49 2.30 -7.61
C ILE A 210 -13.29 3.04 -6.53
N ASP A 211 -13.85 4.21 -6.82
CA ASP A 211 -14.49 5.12 -5.84
C ASP A 211 -15.81 4.60 -5.21
N PHE A 212 -16.33 3.45 -5.62
CA PHE A 212 -17.68 2.98 -5.25
C PHE A 212 -17.73 1.96 -4.12
N LEU A 213 -16.60 1.31 -3.82
CA LEU A 213 -16.51 0.38 -2.69
C LEU A 213 -16.20 1.12 -1.39
N ASP A 214 -16.61 0.52 -0.29
CA ASP A 214 -16.09 0.92 1.02
C ASP A 214 -14.56 0.77 1.01
N ARG A 215 -13.83 1.82 1.41
CA ARG A 215 -12.35 1.85 1.34
C ARG A 215 -11.70 0.80 2.22
N ALA A 216 -12.33 0.40 3.31
CA ALA A 216 -11.85 -0.72 4.13
C ALA A 216 -11.87 -2.02 3.32
N GLU A 217 -12.91 -2.22 2.54
CA GLU A 217 -13.05 -3.35 1.63
C GLU A 217 -12.01 -3.30 0.50
N GLN A 218 -11.75 -2.11 -0.06
CA GLN A 218 -10.72 -1.93 -1.09
C GLN A 218 -9.32 -2.24 -0.55
N ALA A 219 -8.98 -1.71 0.64
CA ALA A 219 -7.70 -1.98 1.29
C ALA A 219 -7.53 -3.47 1.64
N HIS A 220 -8.62 -4.12 2.06
CA HIS A 220 -8.62 -5.56 2.31
C HIS A 220 -8.38 -6.34 1.02
N ARG A 221 -9.12 -6.04 -0.05
CA ARG A 221 -8.95 -6.67 -1.37
C ARG A 221 -7.54 -6.47 -1.94
N ALA A 222 -6.99 -5.26 -1.81
CA ALA A 222 -5.64 -4.97 -2.30
C ALA A 222 -4.57 -5.79 -1.55
N ARG A 223 -4.68 -5.92 -0.22
CA ARG A 223 -3.79 -6.76 0.58
C ARG A 223 -3.94 -8.25 0.26
N GLU A 224 -5.16 -8.71 0.05
CA GLU A 224 -5.44 -10.09 -0.33
C GLU A 224 -4.89 -10.41 -1.73
N ALA A 225 -5.08 -9.50 -2.70
CA ALA A 225 -4.52 -9.61 -4.03
C ALA A 225 -2.98 -9.68 -3.99
N LEU A 226 -2.34 -8.83 -3.18
CA LEU A 226 -0.89 -8.84 -2.98
C LEU A 226 -0.41 -10.15 -2.35
N PHE A 227 -1.11 -10.65 -1.35
CA PHE A 227 -0.78 -11.92 -0.69
C PHE A 227 -0.88 -13.10 -1.67
N ASN A 228 -1.95 -13.18 -2.45
CA ASN A 228 -2.15 -14.21 -3.46
C ASN A 228 -1.11 -14.13 -4.59
N LEU A 229 -0.76 -12.92 -5.02
CA LEU A 229 0.32 -12.68 -5.99
C LEU A 229 1.65 -13.22 -5.45
N LEU A 230 2.00 -12.92 -4.19
CA LEU A 230 3.21 -13.41 -3.56
C LEU A 230 3.23 -14.94 -3.46
N GLN A 231 2.13 -15.55 -3.01
CA GLN A 231 2.03 -17.01 -2.96
C GLN A 231 2.26 -17.65 -4.32
N ARG A 232 1.61 -17.13 -5.36
CA ARG A 232 1.73 -17.66 -6.72
C ARG A 232 3.13 -17.45 -7.29
N MET A 233 3.70 -16.26 -7.07
CA MET A 233 5.05 -15.91 -7.54
C MET A 233 6.14 -16.78 -6.90
N LEU A 234 5.96 -17.14 -5.63
CA LEU A 234 6.95 -17.86 -4.82
C LEU A 234 6.73 -19.39 -4.76
N ALA A 235 5.66 -19.90 -5.38
CA ALA A 235 5.32 -21.32 -5.35
C ALA A 235 6.31 -22.21 -6.11
N ASP A 236 6.82 -21.72 -7.23
CA ASP A 236 7.78 -22.44 -8.09
C ASP A 236 8.54 -21.46 -8.99
N PRO A 237 9.86 -21.65 -9.16
CA PRO A 237 10.77 -22.56 -8.47
C PRO A 237 11.10 -22.14 -7.02
N PRO A 238 11.80 -22.99 -6.22
CA PRO A 238 12.27 -22.65 -4.88
C PRO A 238 12.97 -21.30 -4.85
N THR A 239 12.64 -20.47 -3.86
CA THR A 239 13.08 -19.07 -3.85
C THR A 239 13.83 -18.72 -2.57
N LEU A 240 15.02 -18.14 -2.71
CA LEU A 240 15.80 -17.56 -1.62
C LEU A 240 15.67 -16.04 -1.63
N LEU A 241 15.16 -15.47 -0.55
CA LEU A 241 15.09 -14.03 -0.34
C LEU A 241 16.16 -13.60 0.66
N LEU A 242 17.07 -12.75 0.24
CA LEU A 242 18.14 -12.16 1.06
C LEU A 242 17.83 -10.69 1.26
N ILE A 243 17.57 -10.28 2.50
CA ILE A 243 17.17 -8.91 2.84
C ILE A 243 18.23 -8.32 3.74
N ASP A 244 19.08 -7.46 3.17
CA ASP A 244 20.07 -6.72 3.94
C ASP A 244 19.46 -5.45 4.55
N ASP A 245 20.06 -4.98 5.64
CA ASP A 245 19.58 -3.83 6.43
C ASP A 245 18.09 -3.90 6.80
N ALA A 246 17.60 -5.09 7.10
CA ALA A 246 16.17 -5.37 7.34
C ALA A 246 15.55 -4.53 8.47
N GLY A 247 16.35 -3.97 9.38
CA GLY A 247 15.90 -3.02 10.40
C GLY A 247 15.37 -1.69 9.83
N GLU A 248 15.68 -1.38 8.57
CA GLU A 248 15.18 -0.21 7.84
C GLU A 248 13.95 -0.52 6.97
N SER A 249 13.51 -1.78 6.94
CA SER A 249 12.30 -2.17 6.20
C SER A 249 11.07 -1.45 6.73
N ASP A 250 10.12 -1.20 5.85
CA ASP A 250 8.79 -0.73 6.24
C ASP A 250 8.01 -1.82 7.00
N ALA A 251 7.13 -1.39 7.90
CA ALA A 251 6.38 -2.29 8.77
C ALA A 251 5.36 -3.14 8.01
N GLU A 252 4.76 -2.56 6.99
CA GLU A 252 3.72 -3.18 6.17
C GLU A 252 4.26 -4.35 5.36
N SER A 253 5.43 -4.18 4.71
CA SER A 253 6.11 -5.28 4.02
C SER A 253 6.45 -6.43 4.95
N LEU A 254 7.00 -6.13 6.14
CA LEU A 254 7.31 -7.15 7.13
C LEU A 254 6.07 -7.87 7.65
N ALA A 255 4.93 -7.16 7.81
CA ALA A 255 3.67 -7.76 8.22
C ALA A 255 3.14 -8.75 7.17
N VAL A 256 3.23 -8.41 5.87
CA VAL A 256 2.85 -9.33 4.79
C VAL A 256 3.76 -10.55 4.74
N LEU A 257 5.08 -10.39 4.91
CA LEU A 257 6.03 -11.52 4.98
C LEU A 257 5.77 -12.39 6.21
N ALA A 258 5.42 -11.80 7.36
CA ALA A 258 5.03 -12.52 8.57
C ALA A 258 3.77 -13.36 8.34
N GLN A 259 2.76 -12.78 7.70
CA GLN A 259 1.53 -13.48 7.35
C GLN A 259 1.82 -14.65 6.38
N LEU A 260 2.70 -14.43 5.40
CA LEU A 260 3.09 -15.47 4.45
C LEU A 260 3.75 -16.67 5.17
N LEU A 261 4.65 -16.41 6.11
CA LEU A 261 5.30 -17.43 6.94
C LEU A 261 4.31 -18.26 7.77
N GLN A 262 3.25 -17.62 8.28
CA GLN A 262 2.25 -18.29 9.11
C GLN A 262 1.24 -19.09 8.29
N GLN A 263 0.77 -18.53 7.17
CA GLN A 263 -0.33 -19.10 6.40
C GLN A 263 0.11 -20.02 5.25
N SER A 264 1.40 -20.03 4.89
CA SER A 264 1.91 -20.77 3.72
C SER A 264 3.16 -21.60 4.02
N PRO A 265 3.14 -22.48 5.05
CA PRO A 265 4.34 -23.21 5.48
C PRO A 265 4.92 -24.16 4.42
N ALA A 266 4.11 -24.57 3.44
CA ALA A 266 4.51 -25.46 2.35
C ALA A 266 5.13 -24.75 1.13
N LEU A 267 5.27 -23.41 1.16
CA LEU A 267 5.97 -22.71 0.10
C LEU A 267 7.48 -22.98 0.18
N PRO A 268 8.13 -23.27 -0.95
CA PRO A 268 9.58 -23.52 -1.01
C PRO A 268 10.36 -22.20 -0.96
N VAL A 269 10.30 -21.51 0.18
CA VAL A 269 10.91 -20.16 0.34
C VAL A 269 11.76 -20.11 1.59
N ALA A 270 13.01 -19.67 1.44
CA ALA A 270 13.87 -19.32 2.56
C ALA A 270 14.11 -17.81 2.58
N ILE A 271 13.88 -17.16 3.72
CA ILE A 271 14.11 -15.73 3.90
C ILE A 271 15.23 -15.55 4.92
N VAL A 272 16.27 -14.82 4.53
CA VAL A 272 17.36 -14.48 5.45
C VAL A 272 17.44 -12.97 5.58
N PHE A 273 17.19 -12.49 6.78
CA PHE A 273 17.27 -11.07 7.14
C PHE A 273 18.64 -10.77 7.74
N ALA A 274 19.22 -9.63 7.38
CA ALA A 274 20.39 -9.10 8.07
C ALA A 274 20.05 -7.76 8.71
N THR A 275 20.42 -7.57 9.99
CA THR A 275 20.12 -6.35 10.73
C THR A 275 21.17 -6.06 11.80
N ASP A 276 21.27 -4.80 12.23
CA ASP A 276 22.00 -4.43 13.43
C ASP A 276 21.10 -4.49 14.69
N ARG A 277 21.67 -4.24 15.87
CA ARG A 277 20.89 -4.21 17.13
C ARG A 277 19.86 -3.10 17.15
N ARG A 278 20.13 -1.95 16.54
CA ARG A 278 19.20 -0.81 16.49
C ARG A 278 18.01 -1.14 15.57
N GLY A 279 18.26 -1.74 14.44
CA GLY A 279 17.24 -2.24 13.51
C GLY A 279 16.36 -3.32 14.15
N ALA A 280 16.97 -4.23 14.90
CA ALA A 280 16.25 -5.26 15.65
C ALA A 280 15.29 -4.66 16.70
N VAL A 281 15.71 -3.59 17.39
CA VAL A 281 14.82 -2.86 18.32
C VAL A 281 13.69 -2.12 17.58
N ARG A 282 13.97 -1.53 16.41
CA ARG A 282 12.94 -0.86 15.61
C ARG A 282 11.91 -1.84 15.02
N ARG A 283 12.34 -3.07 14.76
CA ARG A 283 11.52 -4.14 14.14
C ARG A 283 11.57 -5.40 15.00
N PRO A 284 10.84 -5.47 16.13
CA PRO A 284 10.90 -6.59 17.07
C PRO A 284 10.58 -7.93 16.42
N TRP A 285 9.73 -7.93 15.39
CA TRP A 285 9.38 -9.16 14.66
C TRP A 285 10.60 -9.90 14.08
N LEU A 286 11.68 -9.20 13.71
CA LEU A 286 12.91 -9.82 13.20
C LEU A 286 13.61 -10.69 14.25
N VAL A 287 13.47 -10.38 15.54
CA VAL A 287 14.10 -11.11 16.66
C VAL A 287 13.22 -12.23 17.24
N GLU A 288 11.98 -12.34 16.81
CA GLU A 288 11.10 -13.47 17.10
C GLU A 288 11.46 -14.73 16.27
N ARG A 289 12.40 -14.60 15.33
CA ARG A 289 12.88 -15.66 14.44
C ARG A 289 14.15 -16.29 14.99
N PRO A 290 14.59 -17.45 14.50
CA PRO A 290 15.92 -17.96 14.80
C PRO A 290 16.97 -16.90 14.47
N ILE A 291 17.81 -16.55 15.46
CA ILE A 291 18.82 -15.51 15.32
C ILE A 291 20.19 -16.14 15.30
N LEU A 292 21.01 -15.73 14.32
CA LEU A 292 22.44 -15.93 14.35
C LEU A 292 23.13 -14.60 14.67
N GLU A 293 23.73 -14.50 15.85
CA GLU A 293 24.50 -13.30 16.24
C GLU A 293 25.94 -13.40 15.75
N LEU A 294 26.38 -12.40 14.99
CA LEU A 294 27.78 -12.25 14.56
C LEU A 294 28.56 -11.55 15.67
N ALA A 295 29.15 -12.32 16.56
CA ALA A 295 29.98 -11.81 17.63
C ALA A 295 31.26 -11.10 17.10
N ALA A 296 31.91 -10.31 17.96
CA ALA A 296 33.20 -9.71 17.64
C ALA A 296 34.24 -10.80 17.30
N VAL A 297 34.99 -10.61 16.21
CA VAL A 297 36.05 -11.55 15.81
C VAL A 297 37.25 -11.38 16.74
N PRO A 298 37.83 -12.47 17.29
CA PRO A 298 39.00 -12.39 18.14
C PRO A 298 40.23 -11.75 17.47
N ALA A 299 41.02 -10.99 18.23
CA ALA A 299 42.18 -10.28 17.69
C ALA A 299 43.16 -11.17 16.86
N PRO A 300 43.50 -12.42 17.28
CA PRO A 300 44.36 -13.28 16.44
C PRO A 300 43.81 -13.52 15.04
N GLN A 301 42.50 -13.75 14.89
CA GLN A 301 41.87 -13.97 13.59
C GLN A 301 41.82 -12.69 12.74
N LEU A 302 41.64 -11.52 13.37
CA LEU A 302 41.76 -10.23 12.68
C LEU A 302 43.18 -9.93 12.27
N THR A 303 44.16 -10.35 13.04
CA THR A 303 45.57 -10.25 12.67
C THR A 303 45.89 -11.11 11.46
N ASP A 304 45.39 -12.34 11.41
CA ASP A 304 45.51 -13.21 10.23
C ASP A 304 44.81 -12.58 9.01
N LEU A 305 43.65 -11.98 9.20
CA LEU A 305 42.93 -11.26 8.15
C LEU A 305 43.73 -10.07 7.65
N ALA A 306 44.33 -9.28 8.54
CA ALA A 306 45.19 -8.15 8.18
C ALA A 306 46.44 -8.59 7.40
N HIS A 307 47.08 -9.66 7.82
CA HIS A 307 48.22 -10.22 7.07
C HIS A 307 47.85 -10.68 5.67
N LYS A 308 46.68 -11.34 5.52
CA LYS A 308 46.19 -11.78 4.20
C LYS A 308 45.81 -10.60 3.31
N ALA A 309 45.14 -9.60 3.90
CA ALA A 309 44.72 -8.39 3.18
C ALA A 309 45.94 -7.56 2.69
N LEU A 310 47.01 -7.57 3.46
CA LEU A 310 48.25 -6.83 3.18
C LEU A 310 49.32 -7.72 2.55
N ALA A 311 48.94 -8.93 2.10
CA ALA A 311 49.86 -9.82 1.40
C ALA A 311 50.36 -9.13 0.10
N GLY A 312 51.69 -8.92 0.00
CA GLY A 312 52.30 -8.19 -1.10
C GLY A 312 52.59 -6.71 -0.87
N VAL A 313 52.17 -6.15 0.28
CA VAL A 313 52.51 -4.78 0.69
C VAL A 313 53.86 -4.79 1.43
N GLN A 314 54.86 -4.07 0.88
CA GLN A 314 56.20 -3.99 1.47
C GLN A 314 56.26 -2.89 2.56
N GLY A 315 56.99 -3.15 3.66
CA GLY A 315 57.32 -2.17 4.67
C GLY A 315 56.36 -2.11 5.85
N ILE A 316 55.34 -2.99 5.95
CA ILE A 316 54.42 -3.01 7.10
C ILE A 316 55.05 -3.66 8.33
N THR A 317 54.91 -3.03 9.49
CA THR A 317 55.40 -3.53 10.75
C THR A 317 54.35 -4.26 11.57
N PRO A 318 54.73 -5.22 12.45
CA PRO A 318 53.76 -5.87 13.35
C PRO A 318 53.02 -4.90 14.24
N GLY A 319 53.64 -3.78 14.64
CA GLY A 319 53.02 -2.75 15.44
C GLY A 319 51.89 -2.00 14.70
N GLN A 320 52.06 -1.74 13.44
CA GLN A 320 51.03 -1.12 12.60
C GLN A 320 49.84 -2.06 12.38
N ILE A 321 50.10 -3.37 12.19
CA ILE A 321 49.03 -4.37 12.12
C ILE A 321 48.23 -4.44 13.43
N ALA A 322 48.94 -4.46 14.57
CA ALA A 322 48.31 -4.46 15.88
C ALA A 322 47.42 -3.22 16.11
N ALA A 323 47.87 -2.03 15.68
CA ALA A 323 47.10 -0.79 15.75
C ALA A 323 45.85 -0.85 14.86
N LEU A 324 45.95 -1.40 13.63
CA LEU A 324 44.82 -1.60 12.75
C LEU A 324 43.77 -2.57 13.33
N VAL A 325 44.25 -3.66 13.94
CA VAL A 325 43.36 -4.66 14.58
C VAL A 325 42.65 -4.06 15.79
N GLU A 326 43.34 -3.24 16.57
CA GLU A 326 42.74 -2.51 17.69
C GLU A 326 41.64 -1.53 17.23
N LEU A 327 41.93 -0.74 16.20
CA LEU A 327 40.97 0.18 15.57
C LEU A 327 39.76 -0.55 15.02
N ALA A 328 39.92 -1.74 14.48
CA ALA A 328 38.83 -2.55 13.95
C ALA A 328 37.86 -3.05 15.03
N SER A 329 38.26 -3.12 16.29
CA SER A 329 37.43 -3.47 17.46
C SER A 329 36.60 -4.75 17.24
N GLY A 330 37.23 -5.81 16.71
CA GLY A 330 36.57 -7.07 16.45
C GLY A 330 35.70 -7.12 15.18
N ARG A 331 35.74 -6.10 14.32
CA ARG A 331 34.89 -5.97 13.11
C ARG A 331 35.70 -6.06 11.84
N PRO A 332 35.63 -7.17 11.08
CA PRO A 332 36.43 -7.37 9.86
C PRO A 332 36.22 -6.28 8.80
N GLY A 333 34.98 -5.82 8.60
CA GLY A 333 34.68 -4.76 7.62
C GLY A 333 35.33 -3.42 7.98
N ARG A 334 35.44 -3.10 9.29
CA ARG A 334 36.19 -1.90 9.74
C ARG A 334 37.67 -1.99 9.46
N LEU A 335 38.26 -3.18 9.57
CA LEU A 335 39.64 -3.39 9.19
C LEU A 335 39.89 -3.05 7.74
N LEU A 336 39.04 -3.60 6.83
CA LEU A 336 39.17 -3.36 5.40
C LEU A 336 38.86 -1.89 5.04
N ALA A 337 37.87 -1.28 5.67
CA ALA A 337 37.58 0.16 5.50
C ALA A 337 38.74 1.04 5.96
N GLY A 338 39.40 0.65 7.05
CA GLY A 338 40.62 1.31 7.54
C GLY A 338 41.79 1.24 6.53
N LEU A 339 41.99 0.08 5.92
CA LEU A 339 43.01 -0.11 4.86
C LEU A 339 42.72 0.75 3.62
N GLU A 340 41.45 0.81 3.23
CA GLU A 340 41.02 1.65 2.13
C GLU A 340 41.22 3.15 2.44
N ALA A 341 40.92 3.57 3.65
CA ALA A 341 41.11 4.94 4.10
C ALA A 341 42.58 5.32 4.11
N LEU A 342 43.47 4.41 4.54
CA LEU A 342 44.94 4.60 4.52
C LEU A 342 45.47 4.70 3.11
N HIS A 343 44.95 3.90 2.20
CA HIS A 343 45.32 3.99 0.77
C HIS A 343 44.90 5.34 0.18
N LYS A 344 43.67 5.76 0.34
CA LYS A 344 43.15 7.06 -0.14
C LYS A 344 43.94 8.26 0.40
N ARG A 345 44.55 8.13 1.58
CA ARG A 345 45.36 9.17 2.21
C ARG A 345 46.87 9.09 1.87
N GLY A 346 47.22 8.18 1.02
CA GLY A 346 48.61 8.00 0.59
C GLY A 346 49.51 7.35 1.66
N ALA A 347 48.94 6.68 2.67
CA ALA A 347 49.72 5.86 3.61
C ALA A 347 50.10 4.50 2.98
N ILE A 348 49.32 4.00 2.04
CA ILE A 348 49.59 2.82 1.24
C ILE A 348 49.60 3.27 -0.22
N LEU A 349 50.73 3.13 -0.87
CA LEU A 349 50.99 3.59 -2.25
C LEU A 349 51.27 2.41 -3.20
N SER A 350 50.84 2.53 -4.43
CA SER A 350 51.20 1.62 -5.52
C SER A 350 52.19 2.30 -6.47
N ASP A 351 53.31 1.68 -6.75
CA ASP A 351 54.26 2.11 -7.75
C ASP A 351 54.59 0.97 -8.75
N ALA A 352 55.51 1.24 -9.70
CA ALA A 352 55.91 0.26 -10.70
C ALA A 352 56.58 -0.99 -10.09
N GLN A 353 56.96 -0.97 -8.83
CA GLN A 353 57.62 -2.08 -8.10
C GLN A 353 56.66 -2.81 -7.13
N GLY A 354 55.40 -2.38 -7.02
CA GLY A 354 54.39 -2.98 -6.17
C GLY A 354 53.85 -2.02 -5.08
N TRP A 355 53.26 -2.60 -4.06
CA TRP A 355 52.61 -1.87 -2.96
C TRP A 355 53.62 -1.57 -1.85
N LYS A 356 53.65 -0.30 -1.38
CA LYS A 356 54.60 0.17 -0.35
C LYS A 356 53.88 1.04 0.65
N ILE A 357 54.42 1.09 1.88
CA ILE A 357 53.94 1.95 2.98
C ILE A 357 54.76 3.23 3.04
N ASN A 358 54.04 4.37 3.19
CA ASN A 358 54.62 5.61 3.61
C ASN A 358 54.51 5.70 5.15
N ASP A 359 55.59 5.43 5.86
CA ASP A 359 55.65 5.31 7.32
C ASP A 359 55.19 6.59 8.02
N ASP A 360 55.55 7.80 7.57
CA ASP A 360 55.19 9.06 8.19
C ASP A 360 53.71 9.31 8.15
N ILE A 361 53.09 9.03 7.01
CA ILE A 361 51.63 9.17 6.86
C ILE A 361 50.92 8.07 7.64
N MET A 362 51.39 6.83 7.56
CA MET A 362 50.81 5.68 8.25
C MET A 362 50.78 5.92 9.76
N GLN A 363 51.90 6.35 10.41
CA GLN A 363 51.96 6.61 11.83
C GLN A 363 51.06 7.77 12.23
N ARG A 364 50.99 8.84 11.45
CA ARG A 364 50.09 9.96 11.69
C ARG A 364 48.64 9.55 11.64
N GLU A 365 48.26 8.78 10.63
CA GLU A 365 46.86 8.37 10.46
C GLU A 365 46.41 7.32 11.48
N LEU A 366 47.25 6.36 11.86
CA LEU A 366 46.95 5.39 12.91
C LEU A 366 46.81 6.01 14.31
N ARG A 367 47.48 7.13 14.59
CA ARG A 367 47.31 7.90 15.83
C ARG A 367 46.09 8.80 15.84
N SER A 368 45.51 9.04 14.68
CA SER A 368 44.31 9.86 14.53
C SER A 368 43.11 9.07 15.00
N SER A 369 42.41 9.56 16.05
CA SER A 369 41.13 8.98 16.53
C SER A 369 40.03 8.97 15.45
N ASN A 370 40.33 9.52 14.31
CA ASN A 370 39.41 9.81 13.23
C ASN A 370 39.59 8.93 12.00
N LEU A 371 40.45 7.89 12.00
CA LEU A 371 40.68 7.05 10.81
C LEU A 371 39.41 6.32 10.31
N LEU A 372 38.49 5.98 11.21
CA LEU A 372 37.27 5.21 10.92
C LEU A 372 35.97 6.02 11.08
N ALA A 373 36.07 7.32 11.39
CA ALA A 373 34.90 8.18 11.39
C ALA A 373 34.49 8.47 9.92
N THR A 374 33.53 7.72 9.40
CA THR A 374 33.14 7.73 7.97
C THR A 374 32.11 8.79 7.63
N ALA A 375 31.35 9.28 8.61
CA ALA A 375 30.39 10.36 8.40
C ALA A 375 31.11 11.73 8.32
N GLY A 376 30.96 12.46 7.24
CA GLY A 376 31.49 13.82 7.04
C GLY A 376 32.80 13.94 6.27
N ARG A 377 33.53 12.85 5.96
CA ARG A 377 34.84 12.90 5.32
C ARG A 377 34.87 12.75 3.82
N ARG A 378 33.78 12.26 3.24
CA ARG A 378 33.63 12.28 1.78
C ARG A 378 33.51 13.70 1.24
N LEU A 379 33.14 14.64 2.13
CA LEU A 379 33.03 16.07 1.84
C LEU A 379 34.34 16.83 2.12
N ASP A 380 35.30 16.23 2.86
CA ASP A 380 36.58 16.90 3.16
C ASP A 380 37.42 17.12 1.87
N GLY A 381 37.95 18.34 1.72
CA GLY A 381 38.80 18.72 0.59
C GLY A 381 38.03 19.05 -0.70
N LEU A 382 36.72 19.29 -0.61
CA LEU A 382 35.98 19.96 -1.68
C LEU A 382 36.44 21.44 -1.76
N ASP A 383 36.58 21.94 -2.98
CA ASP A 383 36.79 23.36 -3.19
C ASP A 383 35.47 24.16 -2.94
N ASP A 384 35.57 25.49 -2.89
CA ASP A 384 34.42 26.35 -2.60
C ASP A 384 33.26 26.15 -3.58
N PHE A 385 33.52 25.87 -4.86
CA PHE A 385 32.49 25.64 -5.86
C PHE A 385 31.86 24.25 -5.73
N GLN A 386 32.68 23.22 -5.49
CA GLN A 386 32.19 21.86 -5.23
C GLN A 386 31.32 21.81 -3.97
N MET A 387 31.73 22.51 -2.92
CA MET A 387 30.94 22.65 -1.70
C MET A 387 29.62 23.38 -1.94
N ALA A 388 29.63 24.46 -2.73
CA ALA A 388 28.39 25.17 -3.08
C ALA A 388 27.42 24.31 -3.89
N VAL A 389 27.93 23.50 -4.83
CA VAL A 389 27.11 22.54 -5.60
C VAL A 389 26.52 21.47 -4.67
N ALA A 390 27.31 20.87 -3.79
CA ALA A 390 26.87 19.86 -2.86
C ALA A 390 25.82 20.42 -1.87
N THR A 391 26.02 21.64 -1.37
CA THR A 391 25.10 22.31 -0.44
C THR A 391 23.78 22.67 -1.14
N ALA A 392 23.84 23.20 -2.37
CA ALA A 392 22.64 23.48 -3.17
C ALA A 392 21.85 22.21 -3.50
N ALA A 393 22.57 21.10 -3.78
CA ALA A 393 21.94 19.80 -3.97
C ALA A 393 21.20 19.31 -2.70
N ALA A 394 21.81 19.49 -1.54
CA ALA A 394 21.25 19.06 -0.26
C ALA A 394 19.92 19.78 0.12
N VAL A 395 19.69 20.99 -0.40
CA VAL A 395 18.43 21.73 -0.19
C VAL A 395 17.21 20.95 -0.68
N PHE A 396 17.34 20.20 -1.78
CA PHE A 396 16.25 19.35 -2.29
C PHE A 396 15.97 18.14 -1.40
N GLY A 397 16.85 17.81 -0.45
CA GLY A 397 16.79 16.66 0.40
C GLY A 397 17.60 15.47 -0.15
N ALA A 398 17.12 14.26 0.09
CA ALA A 398 17.82 13.06 -0.34
C ALA A 398 17.97 12.96 -1.86
N HIS A 399 17.04 13.49 -2.63
CA HIS A 399 17.01 13.46 -4.10
C HIS A 399 17.10 14.87 -4.67
N PHE A 400 17.89 15.04 -5.71
CA PHE A 400 18.06 16.34 -6.37
C PHE A 400 18.26 16.20 -7.88
N TRP A 401 18.18 17.31 -8.60
CA TRP A 401 18.30 17.40 -10.05
C TRP A 401 19.33 18.47 -10.43
N ILE A 402 20.12 18.19 -11.47
CA ILE A 402 21.18 19.11 -11.93
C ILE A 402 20.58 20.47 -12.31
N GLY A 403 19.45 20.47 -13.04
CA GLY A 403 18.76 21.70 -13.41
C GLY A 403 18.31 22.51 -12.20
N GLY A 404 17.85 21.87 -11.13
CA GLY A 404 17.52 22.50 -9.86
C GLY A 404 18.73 23.12 -9.17
N VAL A 405 19.84 22.40 -9.07
CA VAL A 405 21.10 22.91 -8.51
C VAL A 405 21.60 24.14 -9.29
N VAL A 406 21.55 24.08 -10.60
CA VAL A 406 21.91 25.22 -11.48
C VAL A 406 21.01 26.42 -11.22
N ALA A 407 19.69 26.19 -11.01
CA ALA A 407 18.75 27.28 -10.72
C ALA A 407 19.08 27.98 -9.39
N LEU A 408 19.37 27.21 -8.33
CA LEU A 408 19.74 27.76 -7.02
C LEU A 408 21.04 28.55 -7.11
N LEU A 409 22.08 28.03 -7.75
CA LEU A 409 23.38 28.73 -7.88
C LEU A 409 23.29 30.01 -8.70
N ARG A 410 22.34 30.13 -9.65
CA ARG A 410 22.09 31.38 -10.40
C ARG A 410 21.38 32.44 -9.57
N GLY A 411 20.58 32.01 -8.57
CA GLY A 411 19.80 32.90 -7.72
C GLY A 411 20.50 33.33 -6.43
N ASP A 412 21.71 32.87 -6.13
CA ASP A 412 22.41 33.16 -4.88
C ASP A 412 22.86 34.62 -4.78
N PRO A 413 22.25 35.44 -3.89
CA PRO A 413 22.62 36.86 -3.71
C PRO A 413 24.05 37.02 -3.16
N ALA A 414 24.56 36.04 -2.37
CA ALA A 414 25.91 36.11 -1.77
C ALA A 414 27.02 36.01 -2.82
N GLN A 415 26.75 35.37 -3.99
CA GLN A 415 27.69 35.38 -5.11
C GLN A 415 27.70 36.74 -5.86
N SER A 416 26.65 37.54 -5.78
CA SER A 416 26.62 38.85 -6.38
C SER A 416 27.36 39.91 -5.56
N GLU A 417 27.56 39.73 -4.26
CA GLU A 417 28.26 40.65 -3.36
C GLU A 417 29.76 40.40 -3.23
N ARG A 418 30.26 39.18 -3.55
CA ARG A 418 31.71 38.93 -3.62
C ARG A 418 32.33 39.53 -4.88
N LYS A 419 32.13 40.85 -5.07
CA LYS A 419 32.71 41.65 -6.13
C LYS A 419 34.21 41.89 -5.93
N GLY A 420 34.96 40.87 -6.25
CA GLY A 420 36.42 40.93 -6.31
C GLY A 420 36.95 39.72 -7.07
N ALA A 421 36.18 38.65 -7.15
CA ALA A 421 36.39 37.53 -8.09
C ALA A 421 35.48 37.80 -9.31
N ARG A 422 36.03 37.69 -10.52
CA ARG A 422 35.29 37.83 -11.79
C ARG A 422 33.98 37.08 -11.65
N THR A 423 32.88 37.81 -11.77
CA THR A 423 31.52 37.31 -11.59
C THR A 423 31.24 36.15 -12.54
N ILE A 424 30.40 35.19 -12.11
CA ILE A 424 29.84 34.09 -12.96
C ILE A 424 29.26 34.66 -14.26
N ASP A 425 28.86 35.96 -14.30
CA ASP A 425 28.43 36.69 -15.49
C ASP A 425 29.53 36.88 -16.55
N GLU A 426 30.83 36.88 -16.19
CA GLU A 426 31.94 37.04 -17.14
C GLU A 426 32.50 35.69 -17.65
N LEU A 427 32.18 34.58 -17.00
CA LEU A 427 32.57 33.22 -17.42
C LEU A 427 31.54 32.52 -18.27
N GLY A 428 30.54 33.25 -18.75
CA GLY A 428 29.52 32.74 -19.65
C GLY A 428 28.47 31.91 -18.93
N ARG A 429 27.25 32.44 -18.76
CA ARG A 429 26.08 31.72 -18.26
C ARG A 429 25.84 30.35 -18.90
N ASP A 430 26.37 30.11 -20.08
CA ASP A 430 26.25 28.89 -20.87
C ASP A 430 27.08 27.69 -20.34
N LYS A 431 28.08 27.89 -19.46
CA LYS A 431 28.96 26.82 -18.97
C LYS A 431 28.66 26.34 -17.56
N LEU A 432 27.72 26.99 -16.84
CA LEU A 432 27.39 26.58 -15.47
C LEU A 432 26.79 25.18 -15.37
N PRO A 433 25.84 24.77 -16.26
CA PRO A 433 25.31 23.41 -16.25
C PRO A 433 26.40 22.35 -16.41
N ASP A 434 27.33 22.53 -17.36
CA ASP A 434 28.42 21.57 -17.62
C ASP A 434 29.36 21.47 -16.40
N ARG A 435 29.66 22.59 -15.74
CA ARG A 435 30.49 22.60 -14.53
C ARG A 435 29.77 21.92 -13.35
N VAL A 436 28.49 22.15 -13.17
CA VAL A 436 27.69 21.46 -12.13
C VAL A 436 27.67 19.97 -12.41
N GLN A 437 27.46 19.55 -13.66
CA GLN A 437 27.49 18.15 -14.06
C GLN A 437 28.86 17.50 -13.78
N GLN A 438 29.96 18.19 -14.05
CA GLN A 438 31.31 17.71 -13.73
C GLN A 438 31.49 17.52 -12.22
N VAL A 439 31.01 18.45 -11.39
CA VAL A 439 31.07 18.30 -9.93
C VAL A 439 30.17 17.16 -9.44
N VAL A 440 28.96 17.01 -9.98
CA VAL A 440 28.08 15.91 -9.63
C VAL A 440 28.72 14.58 -9.99
N GLN A 441 29.37 14.47 -11.16
CA GLN A 441 30.13 13.27 -11.55
C GLN A 441 31.28 13.02 -10.57
N PHE A 442 32.03 14.04 -10.19
CA PHE A 442 33.09 13.93 -9.19
C PHE A 442 32.56 13.45 -7.82
N LEU A 443 31.37 13.92 -7.39
CA LEU A 443 30.71 13.45 -6.17
C LEU A 443 30.21 12.00 -6.29
N ILE A 444 29.81 11.56 -7.49
CA ILE A 444 29.48 10.15 -7.78
C ILE A 444 30.73 9.29 -7.65
N ASP A 445 31.83 9.67 -8.29
CA ASP A 445 33.10 8.94 -8.24
C ASP A 445 33.63 8.83 -6.80
N ARG A 446 33.29 9.81 -5.97
CA ARG A 446 33.63 9.86 -4.55
C ARG A 446 32.65 9.10 -3.64
N GLY A 447 31.54 8.62 -4.19
CA GLY A 447 30.51 7.88 -3.48
C GLY A 447 29.67 8.73 -2.51
N VAL A 448 29.65 10.06 -2.66
CA VAL A 448 28.76 10.99 -1.94
C VAL A 448 27.35 10.95 -2.52
N VAL A 449 27.29 10.90 -3.83
CA VAL A 449 26.06 10.93 -4.64
C VAL A 449 25.99 9.68 -5.51
N ALA A 450 24.81 9.19 -5.78
CA ALA A 450 24.53 8.15 -6.77
C ALA A 450 23.58 8.72 -7.83
N ALA A 451 23.82 8.37 -9.08
CA ALA A 451 22.85 8.66 -10.14
C ALA A 451 21.62 7.78 -9.96
N GLU A 452 20.45 8.36 -10.11
CA GLU A 452 19.19 7.64 -10.20
C GLU A 452 18.70 7.70 -11.64
N PRO A 453 18.58 6.57 -12.33
CA PRO A 453 18.16 6.58 -13.73
C PRO A 453 16.66 6.84 -13.92
N GLN A 454 15.93 7.24 -12.87
CA GLN A 454 14.49 7.55 -12.94
C GLN A 454 14.22 9.03 -13.10
N ALA A 455 13.66 9.41 -14.23
CA ALA A 455 13.13 10.74 -14.41
C ALA A 455 11.71 10.84 -13.81
N ILE A 456 11.61 11.32 -12.58
CA ILE A 456 10.32 11.81 -12.03
C ILE A 456 9.89 13.07 -12.81
N LEU A 457 10.86 13.85 -13.29
CA LEU A 457 10.66 15.07 -14.07
C LEU A 457 11.02 14.82 -15.55
N PRO A 458 10.23 15.32 -16.50
CA PRO A 458 10.57 15.23 -17.92
C PRO A 458 11.93 15.88 -18.18
N ALA A 459 12.83 15.17 -18.87
CA ALA A 459 14.17 15.63 -19.28
C ALA A 459 15.17 15.94 -18.14
N GLU A 460 14.89 15.56 -16.90
CA GLU A 460 15.79 15.77 -15.75
C GLU A 460 16.15 14.43 -15.10
N SER A 461 17.42 14.07 -15.08
CA SER A 461 17.90 12.87 -14.39
C SER A 461 18.07 13.16 -12.89
N PRO A 462 17.41 12.40 -11.99
CA PRO A 462 17.57 12.55 -10.56
C PRO A 462 18.90 11.95 -10.09
N HIS A 463 19.39 12.53 -9.00
CA HIS A 463 20.55 12.08 -8.25
C HIS A 463 20.15 11.98 -6.78
N ARG A 464 20.81 11.12 -6.02
CA ARG A 464 20.57 11.02 -4.58
C ARG A 464 21.87 11.03 -3.77
N PHE A 465 21.80 11.55 -2.56
CA PHE A 465 22.85 11.35 -1.58
C PHE A 465 22.88 9.90 -1.11
N VAL A 466 24.08 9.31 -1.05
CA VAL A 466 24.25 7.93 -0.57
C VAL A 466 24.00 7.84 0.93
N ASP A 467 24.33 8.90 1.66
CA ASP A 467 24.14 9.01 3.12
C ASP A 467 23.34 10.27 3.47
N GLU A 468 22.19 10.09 4.10
CA GLU A 468 21.37 11.22 4.57
C GLU A 468 22.05 12.06 5.64
N ALA A 469 23.01 11.50 6.39
CA ALA A 469 23.79 12.25 7.38
C ALA A 469 24.70 13.27 6.68
N GLU A 470 25.28 12.94 5.53
CA GLU A 470 26.07 13.87 4.72
C GLU A 470 25.19 15.00 4.17
N CYS A 471 23.99 14.68 3.68
CA CYS A 471 23.02 15.67 3.24
C CYS A 471 22.65 16.66 4.38
N ARG A 472 22.37 16.14 5.57
CA ARG A 472 22.07 16.99 6.74
C ARG A 472 23.26 17.87 7.16
N SER A 473 24.47 17.32 7.14
CA SER A 473 25.67 18.09 7.46
C SER A 473 25.91 19.26 6.49
N LEU A 474 25.55 19.07 5.21
CA LEU A 474 25.62 20.14 4.19
C LEU A 474 24.58 21.24 4.47
N LEU A 475 23.36 20.87 4.87
CA LEU A 475 22.32 21.85 5.23
C LEU A 475 22.70 22.69 6.45
N GLU A 476 23.42 22.11 7.42
CA GLU A 476 23.92 22.82 8.61
C GLU A 476 24.96 23.90 8.27
N LEU A 477 25.56 23.88 7.09
CA LEU A 477 26.48 24.95 6.61
C LEU A 477 25.73 26.21 6.16
N LEU A 478 24.44 26.12 5.84
CA LEU A 478 23.62 27.26 5.46
C LEU A 478 23.11 27.99 6.71
N ASN A 479 23.20 29.32 6.69
CA ASN A 479 22.50 30.10 7.70
C ASN A 479 20.95 30.04 7.45
N PRO A 480 20.13 30.34 8.46
CA PRO A 480 18.67 30.23 8.34
C PRO A 480 18.06 31.03 7.17
N GLU A 481 18.61 32.19 6.86
CA GLU A 481 18.14 33.05 5.78
C GLU A 481 18.47 32.47 4.40
N GLN A 482 19.69 31.97 4.24
CA GLN A 482 20.11 31.27 3.01
C GLN A 482 19.27 30.00 2.78
N LEU A 483 19.05 29.20 3.84
CA LEU A 483 18.22 28.00 3.75
C LEU A 483 16.79 28.33 3.33
N GLN A 484 16.22 29.43 3.86
CA GLN A 484 14.89 29.87 3.49
C GLN A 484 14.82 30.27 2.01
N ILE A 485 15.76 31.10 1.54
CA ILE A 485 15.81 31.56 0.13
C ILE A 485 16.01 30.38 -0.82
N PHE A 486 16.94 29.50 -0.54
CA PHE A 486 17.23 28.36 -1.40
C PHE A 486 16.06 27.36 -1.43
N SER A 487 15.39 27.14 -0.30
CA SER A 487 14.21 26.27 -0.25
C SER A 487 13.03 26.85 -1.04
N GLU A 488 12.81 28.16 -1.01
CA GLU A 488 11.80 28.82 -1.84
C GLU A 488 12.13 28.68 -3.34
N GLN A 489 13.37 28.92 -3.73
CA GLN A 489 13.83 28.80 -5.10
C GLN A 489 13.71 27.34 -5.60
N ALA A 490 14.10 26.36 -4.78
CA ALA A 490 13.98 24.95 -5.09
C ALA A 490 12.51 24.54 -5.31
N ALA A 491 11.62 24.99 -4.43
CA ALA A 491 10.19 24.72 -4.53
C ALA A 491 9.57 25.33 -5.80
N VAL A 492 9.91 26.59 -6.09
CA VAL A 492 9.45 27.29 -7.30
C VAL A 492 9.96 26.59 -8.56
N TRP A 493 11.25 26.22 -8.59
CA TRP A 493 11.83 25.50 -9.73
C TRP A 493 11.15 24.16 -9.96
N LEU A 494 10.94 23.34 -8.91
CA LEU A 494 10.24 22.07 -8.99
C LEU A 494 8.80 22.24 -9.50
N GLN A 495 8.08 23.27 -9.04
CA GLN A 495 6.72 23.54 -9.51
C GLN A 495 6.68 23.94 -11.00
N MET A 496 7.67 24.69 -11.48
CA MET A 496 7.76 25.08 -12.90
C MET A 496 8.03 23.87 -13.79
N VAL A 497 8.99 23.02 -13.40
CA VAL A 497 9.39 21.86 -14.22
C VAL A 497 8.34 20.75 -14.16
N ALA A 498 7.69 20.57 -13.01
CA ALA A 498 6.64 19.56 -12.83
C ALA A 498 5.33 19.91 -13.56
N SER A 499 5.11 21.21 -13.90
CA SER A 499 3.86 21.70 -14.53
C SER A 499 2.57 21.06 -13.99
N ASP A 500 2.00 20.09 -14.69
CA ASP A 500 0.72 19.45 -14.28
C ASP A 500 0.88 18.30 -13.26
N ARG A 501 2.12 17.87 -12.96
CA ARG A 501 2.45 16.80 -12.02
C ARG A 501 2.81 17.28 -10.61
N THR A 502 2.51 18.52 -10.24
CA THR A 502 2.78 19.04 -8.89
C THR A 502 2.17 18.19 -7.77
N GLY A 503 1.15 17.37 -8.09
CA GLY A 503 0.56 16.43 -7.13
C GLY A 503 1.47 15.28 -6.75
N ASP A 504 2.15 14.71 -7.73
CA ASP A 504 3.04 13.58 -7.54
C ASP A 504 4.29 13.96 -6.73
N LEU A 505 4.63 15.26 -6.74
CA LEU A 505 5.76 15.83 -6.00
C LEU A 505 5.37 16.50 -4.67
N ALA A 506 4.11 16.36 -4.24
CA ALA A 506 3.65 17.03 -3.02
C ALA A 506 4.44 16.65 -1.77
N GLU A 507 4.92 15.40 -1.68
CA GLU A 507 5.75 14.90 -0.57
C GLU A 507 7.15 15.57 -0.55
N ILE A 508 7.69 15.96 -1.71
CA ILE A 508 8.99 16.66 -1.83
C ILE A 508 8.80 18.18 -1.67
N LEU A 509 7.73 18.72 -2.25
CA LEU A 509 7.46 20.15 -2.23
C LEU A 509 7.05 20.68 -0.85
N ALA A 510 6.31 19.88 -0.06
CA ALA A 510 5.81 20.31 1.23
C ALA A 510 6.93 20.65 2.25
N PRO A 511 7.99 19.83 2.42
CA PRO A 511 9.14 20.21 3.24
C PRO A 511 9.87 21.46 2.75
N LEU A 512 10.02 21.64 1.44
CA LEU A 512 10.69 22.82 0.86
C LEU A 512 9.95 24.12 1.20
N TRP A 513 8.63 24.15 1.03
CA TRP A 513 7.82 25.31 1.40
C TRP A 513 7.81 25.55 2.92
N LEU A 514 7.90 24.49 3.73
CA LEU A 514 8.03 24.63 5.16
C LEU A 514 9.36 25.28 5.56
N LEU A 515 10.48 24.86 4.96
CA LEU A 515 11.79 25.46 5.14
C LEU A 515 11.85 26.90 4.61
N ALA A 516 11.13 27.19 3.50
CA ALA A 516 10.94 28.54 2.98
C ALA A 516 10.10 29.45 3.88
N GLY A 517 9.55 28.91 5.00
CA GLY A 517 8.72 29.67 5.94
C GLY A 517 7.25 29.81 5.55
N ASP A 518 6.84 29.31 4.37
CA ASP A 518 5.45 29.36 3.93
C ASP A 518 4.65 28.15 4.44
N LYS A 519 4.19 28.26 5.68
CA LYS A 519 3.38 27.23 6.34
C LYS A 519 2.06 26.95 5.63
N VAL A 520 1.52 27.93 4.91
CA VAL A 520 0.23 27.82 4.22
C VAL A 520 0.36 26.88 3.02
N HIS A 521 1.35 27.12 2.16
CA HIS A 521 1.64 26.24 1.03
C HIS A 521 2.06 24.84 1.49
N ALA A 522 2.91 24.76 2.51
CA ALA A 522 3.31 23.49 3.09
C ALA A 522 2.10 22.69 3.58
N ALA A 523 1.15 23.31 4.31
CA ALA A 523 -0.04 22.64 4.81
C ALA A 523 -0.93 22.09 3.68
N HIS A 524 -1.13 22.83 2.59
CA HIS A 524 -1.88 22.35 1.43
C HIS A 524 -1.23 21.15 0.75
N LEU A 525 0.08 21.21 0.60
CA LEU A 525 0.83 20.13 -0.04
C LEU A 525 0.88 18.88 0.85
N TYR A 526 1.08 19.04 2.16
CA TYR A 526 0.98 17.92 3.11
C TYR A 526 -0.42 17.30 3.11
N LEU A 527 -1.48 18.11 3.05
CA LEU A 527 -2.85 17.58 2.91
C LEU A 527 -3.00 16.74 1.64
N ARG A 528 -2.56 17.29 0.50
CA ARG A 528 -2.66 16.59 -0.79
C ARG A 528 -1.88 15.29 -0.79
N ALA A 529 -0.62 15.32 -0.34
CA ALA A 529 0.21 14.14 -0.22
C ALA A 529 -0.39 13.11 0.76
N GLY A 530 -0.94 13.56 1.88
CA GLY A 530 -1.58 12.69 2.87
C GLY A 530 -2.86 12.03 2.36
N LEU A 531 -3.70 12.74 1.62
CA LEU A 531 -4.89 12.16 0.99
C LEU A 531 -4.51 11.18 -0.13
N GLN A 532 -3.50 11.50 -0.93
CA GLN A 532 -2.98 10.59 -1.94
C GLN A 532 -2.40 9.32 -1.30
N ALA A 533 -1.57 9.46 -0.25
CA ALA A 533 -1.04 8.32 0.50
C ALA A 533 -2.16 7.44 1.09
N LEU A 534 -3.26 8.05 1.54
CA LEU A 534 -4.43 7.32 2.02
C LEU A 534 -5.13 6.55 0.88
N ASP A 535 -5.21 7.12 -0.30
CA ASP A 535 -5.78 6.46 -1.48
C ASP A 535 -4.87 5.33 -2.00
N GLU A 536 -3.56 5.44 -1.78
CA GLU A 536 -2.55 4.41 -2.07
C GLU A 536 -2.38 3.39 -0.91
N TYR A 537 -3.22 3.44 0.11
CA TYR A 537 -3.16 2.56 1.31
C TYR A 537 -1.87 2.65 2.13
N ARG A 538 -1.10 3.71 1.96
CA ARG A 538 0.10 4.03 2.76
C ARG A 538 -0.29 4.67 4.10
N ASN A 539 -0.99 3.91 4.94
CA ASN A 539 -1.69 4.43 6.13
C ASN A 539 -0.77 5.15 7.12
N ALA A 540 0.43 4.60 7.38
CA ALA A 540 1.40 5.23 8.29
C ALA A 540 1.91 6.58 7.74
N THR A 541 2.24 6.62 6.45
CA THR A 541 2.65 7.85 5.75
C THR A 541 1.51 8.85 5.71
N ALA A 542 0.30 8.41 5.34
CA ALA A 542 -0.90 9.24 5.30
C ALA A 542 -1.16 9.90 6.67
N ARG A 543 -1.07 9.15 7.77
CA ARG A 543 -1.21 9.68 9.13
C ARG A 543 -0.23 10.82 9.38
N THR A 544 1.07 10.57 9.14
CA THR A 544 2.13 11.55 9.39
C THR A 544 1.93 12.83 8.58
N LEU A 545 1.57 12.70 7.30
CA LEU A 545 1.36 13.84 6.41
C LEU A 545 0.10 14.64 6.77
N LEU A 546 -1.02 13.94 7.07
CA LEU A 546 -2.27 14.59 7.47
C LEU A 546 -2.16 15.28 8.84
N GLU A 547 -1.42 14.70 9.79
CA GLU A 547 -1.12 15.34 11.08
C GLU A 547 -0.27 16.60 10.89
N LYS A 548 0.75 16.57 10.04
CA LYS A 548 1.55 17.74 9.67
C LYS A 548 0.68 18.82 9.01
N ALA A 549 -0.19 18.44 8.07
CA ALA A 549 -1.12 19.35 7.43
C ALA A 549 -2.01 20.05 8.48
N ARG A 550 -2.58 19.29 9.41
CA ARG A 550 -3.42 19.80 10.50
C ARG A 550 -2.67 20.74 11.44
N GLN A 551 -1.44 20.39 11.84
CA GLN A 551 -0.62 21.20 12.73
C GLN A 551 -0.16 22.51 12.10
N LEU A 552 0.18 22.49 10.83
CA LEU A 552 0.68 23.69 10.11
C LEU A 552 -0.43 24.62 9.65
N ALA A 553 -1.66 24.10 9.48
CA ALA A 553 -2.78 24.89 9.03
C ALA A 553 -3.20 25.90 10.10
N PRO A 554 -3.04 27.23 9.90
CA PRO A 554 -3.59 28.21 10.82
C PRO A 554 -5.12 28.10 10.84
N GLN A 555 -5.75 28.58 11.92
CA GLN A 555 -7.22 28.52 12.08
C GLN A 555 -7.99 29.17 10.92
N THR A 556 -7.35 30.10 10.20
CA THR A 556 -7.91 30.75 9.00
C THR A 556 -7.99 29.80 7.79
N LEU A 557 -7.22 28.71 7.78
CA LEU A 557 -7.25 27.65 6.77
C LEU A 557 -8.12 26.47 7.19
N ALA A 558 -9.30 26.75 7.70
CA ALA A 558 -10.26 25.76 8.17
C ALA A 558 -10.55 24.64 7.15
N HIS A 559 -10.36 24.89 5.86
CA HIS A 559 -10.56 23.89 4.84
C HIS A 559 -9.45 22.82 4.83
N VAL A 560 -8.18 23.19 5.06
CA VAL A 560 -7.08 22.25 5.17
C VAL A 560 -7.24 21.41 6.43
N HIS A 561 -7.55 22.09 7.53
CA HIS A 561 -7.74 21.43 8.81
C HIS A 561 -8.88 20.42 8.77
N GLY A 562 -10.06 20.83 8.26
CA GLY A 562 -11.21 19.95 8.16
C GLY A 562 -11.03 18.75 7.20
N GLU A 563 -10.41 18.95 6.03
CA GLU A 563 -10.10 17.82 5.12
C GLU A 563 -9.04 16.88 5.73
N ALA A 564 -8.07 17.41 6.49
CA ALA A 564 -7.10 16.58 7.21
C ALA A 564 -7.79 15.73 8.31
N GLU A 565 -8.74 16.31 9.04
CA GLU A 565 -9.54 15.58 10.03
C GLU A 565 -10.41 14.50 9.39
N LEU A 566 -11.03 14.78 8.24
CA LEU A 566 -11.77 13.77 7.48
C LEU A 566 -10.85 12.62 7.03
N GLY A 567 -9.64 12.93 6.57
CA GLY A 567 -8.65 11.93 6.19
C GLY A 567 -8.19 11.07 7.38
N LEU A 568 -7.88 11.70 8.51
CA LEU A 568 -7.51 11.00 9.76
C LEU A 568 -8.68 10.17 10.32
N GLY A 569 -9.91 10.69 10.26
CA GLY A 569 -11.11 9.96 10.64
C GLY A 569 -11.26 8.67 9.82
N ARG A 570 -11.01 8.74 8.50
CA ARG A 570 -11.01 7.57 7.62
C ARG A 570 -9.93 6.54 7.99
N LEU A 571 -8.74 6.99 8.41
CA LEU A 571 -7.70 6.08 8.91
C LEU A 571 -8.14 5.34 10.17
N HIS A 572 -8.70 6.07 11.14
CA HIS A 572 -9.22 5.44 12.36
C HIS A 572 -10.39 4.49 12.09
N GLU A 573 -11.26 4.81 11.11
CA GLU A 573 -12.31 3.92 10.65
C GLU A 573 -11.74 2.61 10.07
N LEU A 574 -10.70 2.70 9.23
CA LEU A 574 -9.99 1.53 8.68
C LEU A 574 -9.34 0.65 9.75
N GLU A 575 -8.93 1.25 10.87
CA GLU A 575 -8.34 0.55 12.02
C GLU A 575 -9.38 0.03 13.02
N GLY A 576 -10.68 0.26 12.77
CA GLY A 576 -11.76 -0.11 13.69
C GLY A 576 -11.87 0.76 14.94
N GLN A 577 -11.19 1.89 14.96
CA GLN A 577 -11.18 2.84 16.08
C GLN A 577 -12.34 3.84 15.97
N TRP A 578 -13.57 3.33 16.07
CA TRP A 578 -14.80 4.07 15.83
C TRP A 578 -14.98 5.36 16.65
N PRO A 579 -14.66 5.39 17.97
CA PRO A 579 -14.81 6.63 18.76
C PRO A 579 -13.87 7.75 18.29
N GLN A 580 -12.65 7.41 17.89
CA GLN A 580 -11.68 8.38 17.40
C GLN A 580 -12.09 8.91 16.02
N ALA A 581 -12.57 8.04 15.14
CA ALA A 581 -13.11 8.43 13.83
C ALA A 581 -14.32 9.38 13.99
N GLU A 582 -15.25 9.06 14.89
CA GLU A 582 -16.43 9.88 15.17
C GLU A 582 -16.03 11.28 15.68
N ALA A 583 -15.08 11.37 16.60
CA ALA A 583 -14.59 12.64 17.13
C ALA A 583 -14.04 13.54 16.01
N LEU A 584 -13.16 12.99 15.16
CA LEU A 584 -12.56 13.74 14.05
C LEU A 584 -13.60 14.19 13.01
N TYR A 585 -14.59 13.35 12.69
CA TYR A 585 -15.66 13.74 11.78
C TYR A 585 -16.54 14.85 12.35
N ARG A 586 -16.77 14.86 13.68
CA ARG A 586 -17.49 15.96 14.35
C ARG A 586 -16.69 17.24 14.38
N ASP A 587 -15.39 17.16 14.63
CA ASP A 587 -14.50 18.32 14.61
C ASP A 587 -14.48 18.95 13.20
N ALA A 588 -14.36 18.13 12.14
CA ALA A 588 -14.47 18.57 10.76
C ALA A 588 -15.83 19.22 10.44
N LEU A 589 -16.91 18.68 11.00
CA LEU A 589 -18.26 19.24 10.86
C LEU A 589 -18.37 20.60 11.55
N GLU A 590 -17.89 20.74 12.78
CA GLU A 590 -17.89 21.99 13.53
C GLU A 590 -17.12 23.09 12.78
N LEU A 591 -15.93 22.77 12.25
CA LEU A 591 -15.17 23.68 11.41
C LEU A 591 -15.93 24.10 10.16
N ALA A 592 -16.58 23.14 9.48
CA ALA A 592 -17.37 23.44 8.30
C ALA A 592 -18.54 24.40 8.61
N TRP A 593 -19.18 24.27 9.76
CA TRP A 593 -20.26 25.14 10.22
C TRP A 593 -19.75 26.53 10.57
N ARG A 594 -18.67 26.61 11.32
CA ARG A 594 -18.03 27.88 11.71
C ARG A 594 -17.66 28.73 10.49
N PHE A 595 -17.21 28.08 9.40
CA PHE A 595 -16.78 28.77 8.17
C PHE A 595 -17.82 28.70 7.03
N ARG A 596 -19.04 28.27 7.32
CA ARG A 596 -20.18 28.17 6.36
C ARG A 596 -19.85 27.36 5.10
N ALA A 597 -19.00 26.34 5.22
CA ALA A 597 -18.51 25.48 4.12
C ALA A 597 -19.49 24.32 3.88
N ARG A 598 -20.60 24.58 3.12
CA ARG A 598 -21.70 23.62 2.93
C ARG A 598 -21.26 22.26 2.45
N THR A 599 -20.45 22.18 1.40
CA THR A 599 -19.99 20.92 0.81
C THR A 599 -19.14 20.11 1.79
N ARG A 600 -18.27 20.77 2.57
CA ARG A 600 -17.45 20.10 3.61
C ARG A 600 -18.31 19.59 4.77
N GLY A 601 -19.28 20.37 5.22
CA GLY A 601 -20.24 19.93 6.21
C GLY A 601 -21.04 18.73 5.73
N ALA A 602 -21.42 18.71 4.46
CA ALA A 602 -22.07 17.56 3.84
C ALA A 602 -21.19 16.32 3.83
N LYS A 603 -19.90 16.46 3.45
CA LYS A 603 -18.94 15.34 3.50
C LYS A 603 -18.76 14.78 4.90
N ALA A 604 -18.57 15.64 5.92
CA ALA A 604 -18.41 15.22 7.31
C ALA A 604 -19.65 14.46 7.81
N LEU A 605 -20.85 14.97 7.55
CA LEU A 605 -22.10 14.31 7.86
C LEU A 605 -22.27 12.98 7.12
N GLN A 606 -21.83 12.90 5.87
CA GLN A 606 -21.87 11.68 5.08
C GLN A 606 -20.94 10.61 5.65
N HIS A 607 -19.72 10.98 6.08
CA HIS A 607 -18.80 10.06 6.73
C HIS A 607 -19.36 9.54 8.06
N LEU A 608 -19.94 10.40 8.90
CA LEU A 608 -20.65 9.99 10.11
C LEU A 608 -21.78 9.02 9.80
N GLY A 609 -22.60 9.33 8.80
CA GLY A 609 -23.70 8.48 8.38
C GLY A 609 -23.26 7.10 7.89
N ARG A 610 -22.20 7.04 7.07
CA ARG A 610 -21.59 5.76 6.62
C ARG A 610 -21.07 4.95 7.79
N MET A 611 -20.31 5.58 8.68
CA MET A 611 -19.76 4.96 9.88
C MET A 611 -20.87 4.36 10.76
N PHE A 612 -21.96 5.09 11.03
CA PHE A 612 -23.08 4.57 11.82
C PHE A 612 -23.83 3.44 11.10
N ARG A 613 -23.96 3.52 9.78
CA ARG A 613 -24.55 2.44 8.99
C ARG A 613 -23.68 1.16 9.08
N THR A 614 -22.37 1.27 8.98
CA THR A 614 -21.45 0.13 9.12
C THR A 614 -21.52 -0.51 10.50
N GLN A 615 -21.80 0.29 11.55
CA GLN A 615 -22.06 -0.20 12.91
C GLN A 615 -23.49 -0.75 13.11
N GLY A 616 -24.33 -0.78 12.08
CA GLY A 616 -25.74 -1.21 12.20
C GLY A 616 -26.67 -0.19 12.86
N LYS A 617 -26.20 1.02 13.20
CA LYS A 617 -26.97 2.10 13.82
C LYS A 617 -27.71 2.92 12.76
N VAL A 618 -28.67 2.31 12.08
CA VAL A 618 -29.27 2.87 10.86
C VAL A 618 -30.04 4.17 11.10
N VAL A 619 -30.74 4.32 12.24
CA VAL A 619 -31.44 5.57 12.57
C VAL A 619 -30.43 6.73 12.66
N ALA A 620 -29.36 6.55 13.41
CA ALA A 620 -28.29 7.54 13.51
C ALA A 620 -27.63 7.82 12.13
N ALA A 621 -27.48 6.79 11.29
CA ALA A 621 -26.97 6.97 9.93
C ALA A 621 -27.88 7.91 9.12
N ILE A 622 -29.18 7.70 9.11
CA ILE A 622 -30.15 8.53 8.39
C ILE A 622 -30.18 9.96 8.95
N ASP A 623 -30.11 10.12 10.28
CA ASP A 623 -30.07 11.43 10.94
C ASP A 623 -28.88 12.29 10.50
N HIS A 624 -27.79 11.68 10.06
CA HIS A 624 -26.63 12.38 9.52
C HIS A 624 -26.66 12.50 7.99
N LEU A 625 -27.12 11.45 7.27
CA LEU A 625 -27.16 11.45 5.80
C LEU A 625 -28.23 12.41 5.24
N ALA A 626 -29.38 12.56 5.90
CA ALA A 626 -30.44 13.45 5.39
C ALA A 626 -30.05 14.93 5.41
N PRO A 627 -29.41 15.48 6.46
CA PRO A 627 -28.81 16.82 6.40
C PRO A 627 -27.69 16.94 5.36
N ALA A 628 -26.84 15.89 5.19
CA ALA A 628 -25.79 15.89 4.18
C ALA A 628 -26.38 16.08 2.78
N LEU A 629 -27.44 15.34 2.46
CA LEU A 629 -28.13 15.45 1.17
C LEU A 629 -28.64 16.88 0.92
N ARG A 630 -29.27 17.53 1.92
CA ARG A 630 -29.76 18.91 1.79
C ARG A 630 -28.64 19.91 1.55
N LEU A 631 -27.48 19.70 2.18
CA LEU A 631 -26.33 20.56 1.97
C LEU A 631 -25.72 20.39 0.57
N TYR A 632 -25.67 19.18 0.03
CA TYR A 632 -25.26 18.92 -1.35
C TYR A 632 -26.27 19.50 -2.35
N GLU A 633 -27.58 19.43 -2.07
CA GLU A 633 -28.61 20.10 -2.88
C GLU A 633 -28.39 21.62 -2.93
N ALA A 634 -28.15 22.23 -1.77
CA ALA A 634 -27.88 23.65 -1.68
C ALA A 634 -26.55 24.08 -2.32
N ALA A 635 -25.60 23.14 -2.46
CA ALA A 635 -24.30 23.35 -3.12
C ALA A 635 -24.33 22.99 -4.61
N GLN A 636 -25.42 22.39 -5.12
CA GLN A 636 -25.54 21.84 -6.49
C GLN A 636 -24.44 20.80 -6.84
N ASP A 637 -23.96 20.06 -5.84
CA ASP A 637 -22.95 19.03 -5.99
C ASP A 637 -23.57 17.71 -6.42
N LEU A 638 -23.63 17.44 -7.73
CA LEU A 638 -24.25 16.23 -8.27
C LEU A 638 -23.55 14.95 -7.82
N LYS A 639 -22.21 14.97 -7.66
CA LYS A 639 -21.44 13.81 -7.18
C LYS A 639 -21.78 13.50 -5.73
N GLY A 640 -21.80 14.50 -4.88
CA GLY A 640 -22.23 14.38 -3.49
C GLY A 640 -23.68 13.91 -3.36
N LEU A 641 -24.59 14.46 -4.18
CA LEU A 641 -26.00 14.04 -4.22
C LEU A 641 -26.17 12.56 -4.58
N ALA A 642 -25.48 12.09 -5.63
CA ALA A 642 -25.56 10.70 -6.04
C ALA A 642 -25.08 9.77 -4.92
N SER A 643 -23.93 10.09 -4.33
CA SER A 643 -23.31 9.30 -3.28
C SER A 643 -24.15 9.28 -2.00
N ALA A 644 -24.68 10.42 -1.56
CA ALA A 644 -25.56 10.49 -0.39
C ALA A 644 -26.88 9.74 -0.60
N CYS A 645 -27.46 9.80 -1.80
CA CYS A 645 -28.65 9.04 -2.14
C CYS A 645 -28.41 7.53 -2.11
N ASP A 646 -27.25 7.05 -2.58
CA ASP A 646 -26.89 5.63 -2.46
C ASP A 646 -26.76 5.20 -0.98
N ASP A 647 -26.06 6.01 -0.17
CA ASP A 647 -25.89 5.72 1.26
C ASP A 647 -27.23 5.67 2.01
N ILE A 648 -28.13 6.62 1.73
CA ILE A 648 -29.49 6.64 2.30
C ILE A 648 -30.31 5.44 1.81
N GLY A 649 -30.25 5.13 0.53
CA GLY A 649 -30.96 4.00 -0.05
C GLY A 649 -30.54 2.67 0.59
N ARG A 650 -29.24 2.46 0.76
CA ARG A 650 -28.68 1.30 1.46
C ARG A 650 -29.07 1.26 2.92
N ALA A 651 -29.08 2.42 3.62
CA ALA A 651 -29.50 2.52 5.00
C ALA A 651 -30.99 2.15 5.18
N TYR A 652 -31.86 2.61 4.30
CA TYR A 652 -33.29 2.23 4.34
C TYR A 652 -33.53 0.75 4.02
N TRP A 653 -32.75 0.19 3.07
CA TRP A 653 -32.82 -1.23 2.76
C TRP A 653 -32.47 -2.11 3.97
N THR A 654 -31.43 -1.75 4.74
CA THR A 654 -31.01 -2.52 5.95
C THR A 654 -32.08 -2.62 7.01
N VAL A 655 -33.00 -1.67 7.08
CA VAL A 655 -34.16 -1.68 8.03
C VAL A 655 -35.47 -2.08 7.36
N GLY A 656 -35.43 -2.67 6.17
CA GLY A 656 -36.63 -3.18 5.47
C GLY A 656 -37.54 -2.11 4.87
N ARG A 657 -37.15 -0.81 4.91
CA ARG A 657 -37.93 0.28 4.31
C ARG A 657 -37.68 0.39 2.80
N LEU A 658 -38.29 -0.54 2.05
CA LEU A 658 -37.94 -0.78 0.66
C LEU A 658 -38.39 0.33 -0.30
N ASP A 659 -39.50 1.04 0.02
CA ASP A 659 -40.00 2.13 -0.84
C ASP A 659 -39.08 3.37 -0.83
N PRO A 660 -38.71 3.90 0.34
CA PRO A 660 -37.69 4.96 0.40
C PRO A 660 -36.35 4.51 -0.20
N ALA A 661 -35.91 3.29 0.08
CA ALA A 661 -34.66 2.75 -0.50
C ALA A 661 -34.68 2.83 -2.02
N GLN A 662 -35.74 2.34 -2.67
CA GLN A 662 -35.92 2.38 -4.11
C GLN A 662 -35.93 3.81 -4.66
N GLN A 663 -36.62 4.75 -3.98
CA GLN A 663 -36.69 6.15 -4.42
C GLN A 663 -35.32 6.81 -4.42
N PHE A 664 -34.56 6.66 -3.32
CA PHE A 664 -33.23 7.26 -3.21
C PHE A 664 -32.23 6.65 -4.21
N LEU A 665 -32.21 5.33 -4.40
CA LEU A 665 -31.36 4.70 -5.39
C LEU A 665 -31.72 5.10 -6.84
N LYS A 666 -33.00 5.29 -7.16
CA LYS A 666 -33.39 5.83 -8.46
C LYS A 666 -32.86 7.26 -8.68
N ARG A 667 -32.92 8.11 -7.63
CA ARG A 667 -32.37 9.47 -7.68
C ARG A 667 -30.84 9.42 -7.88
N ALA A 668 -30.16 8.51 -7.18
CA ALA A 668 -28.71 8.32 -7.38
C ALA A 668 -28.36 7.93 -8.81
N ALA A 669 -29.07 6.95 -9.40
CA ALA A 669 -28.88 6.53 -10.78
C ALA A 669 -29.10 7.69 -11.76
N GLN A 670 -30.11 8.53 -11.57
CA GLN A 670 -30.38 9.70 -12.41
C GLN A 670 -29.28 10.77 -12.32
N TYR A 671 -28.73 11.02 -11.12
CA TYR A 671 -27.62 11.96 -10.96
C TYR A 671 -26.36 11.45 -11.66
N ARG A 672 -26.05 10.15 -11.56
CA ARG A 672 -24.91 9.51 -12.22
C ARG A 672 -25.05 9.50 -13.75
N GLU A 673 -26.24 9.24 -14.24
CA GLU A 673 -26.55 9.34 -15.68
C GLU A 673 -26.30 10.75 -16.21
N LYS A 674 -26.76 11.80 -15.49
CA LYS A 674 -26.51 13.20 -15.88
C LYS A 674 -25.03 13.58 -15.91
N MET A 675 -24.20 12.94 -15.08
CA MET A 675 -22.75 13.17 -15.04
C MET A 675 -21.98 12.30 -16.05
N GLY A 676 -22.64 11.31 -16.68
CA GLY A 676 -21.96 10.30 -17.49
C GLY A 676 -21.14 9.29 -16.68
N ASP A 677 -21.37 9.19 -15.37
CA ASP A 677 -20.68 8.28 -14.46
C ASP A 677 -21.23 6.85 -14.60
N ARG A 678 -20.74 6.14 -15.61
CA ARG A 678 -21.18 4.78 -15.94
C ARG A 678 -20.82 3.76 -14.84
N ALA A 679 -19.68 3.95 -14.17
CA ALA A 679 -19.21 3.04 -13.12
C ALA A 679 -20.12 3.12 -11.90
N GLY A 680 -20.33 4.32 -11.40
CA GLY A 680 -21.29 4.54 -10.33
C GLY A 680 -22.71 4.12 -10.69
N GLN A 681 -23.10 4.31 -11.94
CA GLN A 681 -24.42 3.86 -12.42
C GLN A 681 -24.57 2.35 -12.27
N ALA A 682 -23.60 1.55 -12.68
CA ALA A 682 -23.63 0.09 -12.53
C ALA A 682 -23.78 -0.34 -11.06
N PHE A 683 -23.01 0.28 -10.15
CA PHE A 683 -23.11 0.04 -8.72
C PHE A 683 -24.51 0.36 -8.14
N THR A 684 -25.05 1.53 -8.51
CA THR A 684 -26.41 1.91 -8.07
C THR A 684 -27.48 0.98 -8.61
N LEU A 685 -27.34 0.50 -9.86
CA LEU A 685 -28.26 -0.45 -10.48
C LEU A 685 -28.24 -1.81 -9.77
N CYS A 686 -27.06 -2.30 -9.31
CA CYS A 686 -26.97 -3.49 -8.47
C CYS A 686 -27.76 -3.31 -7.16
N ASN A 687 -27.54 -2.20 -6.44
CA ASN A 687 -28.26 -1.91 -5.20
C ASN A 687 -29.78 -1.81 -5.45
N LEU A 688 -30.19 -1.19 -6.54
CA LEU A 688 -31.59 -1.07 -6.92
C LEU A 688 -32.21 -2.45 -7.25
N GLY A 689 -31.47 -3.32 -7.91
CA GLY A 689 -31.85 -4.71 -8.17
C GLY A 689 -32.11 -5.47 -6.87
N ILE A 690 -31.20 -5.36 -5.90
CA ILE A 690 -31.32 -6.00 -4.58
C ILE A 690 -32.57 -5.53 -3.85
N VAL A 691 -32.84 -4.22 -3.84
CA VAL A 691 -34.05 -3.66 -3.23
C VAL A 691 -35.33 -4.17 -3.92
N LEU A 692 -35.33 -4.25 -5.25
CA LEU A 692 -36.47 -4.76 -6.01
C LEU A 692 -36.71 -6.25 -5.78
N MET A 693 -35.67 -7.07 -5.63
CA MET A 693 -35.77 -8.47 -5.20
C MET A 693 -36.47 -8.55 -3.82
N SER A 694 -36.00 -7.76 -2.86
CA SER A 694 -36.62 -7.70 -1.54
C SER A 694 -38.11 -7.27 -1.57
N LYS A 695 -38.51 -6.52 -2.62
CA LYS A 695 -39.91 -6.15 -2.88
C LYS A 695 -40.73 -7.22 -3.64
N GLY A 696 -40.09 -8.32 -4.04
CA GLY A 696 -40.72 -9.34 -4.86
C GLY A 696 -40.94 -8.94 -6.34
N ARG A 697 -40.31 -7.83 -6.79
CA ARG A 697 -40.41 -7.35 -8.19
C ARG A 697 -39.30 -7.93 -9.05
N MET A 698 -39.33 -9.26 -9.24
CA MET A 698 -38.22 -10.02 -9.86
C MET A 698 -37.89 -9.58 -11.27
N GLU A 699 -38.89 -9.33 -12.16
CA GLU A 699 -38.66 -8.88 -13.52
C GLU A 699 -37.93 -7.54 -13.61
N GLN A 700 -38.31 -6.59 -12.75
CA GLN A 700 -37.62 -5.28 -12.69
C GLN A 700 -36.20 -5.42 -12.12
N ALA A 701 -36.02 -6.23 -11.08
CA ALA A 701 -34.73 -6.51 -10.51
C ALA A 701 -33.78 -7.09 -11.54
N HIS A 702 -34.24 -8.11 -12.28
CA HIS A 702 -33.50 -8.76 -13.34
C HIS A 702 -33.01 -7.75 -14.40
N SER A 703 -33.91 -6.90 -14.91
CA SER A 703 -33.57 -5.88 -15.92
C SER A 703 -32.47 -4.92 -15.45
N TYR A 704 -32.52 -4.46 -14.19
CA TYR A 704 -31.50 -3.58 -13.63
C TYR A 704 -30.16 -4.32 -13.41
N LEU A 705 -30.19 -5.57 -12.97
CA LEU A 705 -29.00 -6.38 -12.76
C LEU A 705 -28.32 -6.78 -14.06
N GLU A 706 -29.09 -7.15 -15.10
CA GLU A 706 -28.53 -7.38 -16.44
C GLU A 706 -27.83 -6.13 -16.97
N ARG A 707 -28.48 -4.96 -16.81
CA ARG A 707 -27.87 -3.69 -17.24
C ARG A 707 -26.58 -3.38 -16.47
N ALA A 708 -26.52 -3.72 -15.18
CA ALA A 708 -25.29 -3.59 -14.39
C ALA A 708 -24.20 -4.53 -14.89
N VAL A 709 -24.53 -5.79 -15.19
CA VAL A 709 -23.60 -6.77 -15.79
C VAL A 709 -23.05 -6.28 -17.12
N GLU A 710 -23.89 -5.76 -18.02
CA GLU A 710 -23.47 -5.21 -19.31
C GLU A 710 -22.49 -4.02 -19.13
N LEU A 711 -22.80 -3.09 -18.24
CA LEU A 711 -21.96 -1.93 -17.97
C LEU A 711 -20.59 -2.36 -17.41
N GLN A 712 -20.55 -3.31 -16.48
CA GLN A 712 -19.31 -3.81 -15.91
C GLN A 712 -18.49 -4.61 -16.94
N ARG A 713 -19.17 -5.42 -17.76
CA ARG A 713 -18.52 -6.21 -18.83
C ARG A 713 -17.90 -5.31 -19.89
N SER A 714 -18.61 -4.26 -20.30
CA SER A 714 -18.11 -3.29 -21.31
C SER A 714 -16.87 -2.49 -20.85
N ARG A 715 -16.62 -2.48 -19.55
CA ARG A 715 -15.48 -1.75 -18.92
C ARG A 715 -14.35 -2.67 -18.51
N ASN A 716 -14.46 -3.97 -18.71
CA ASN A 716 -13.53 -4.97 -18.14
C ASN A 716 -13.33 -4.86 -16.63
N ASN A 717 -14.33 -4.35 -15.89
CA ASN A 717 -14.29 -4.28 -14.44
C ASN A 717 -14.70 -5.63 -13.85
N LEU A 718 -13.75 -6.53 -13.66
CA LEU A 718 -14.02 -7.89 -13.15
C LEU A 718 -14.61 -7.89 -11.74
N ALA A 719 -14.15 -7.03 -10.86
CA ALA A 719 -14.68 -6.95 -9.49
C ALA A 719 -16.15 -6.57 -9.46
N GLY A 720 -16.54 -5.51 -10.17
CA GLY A 720 -17.93 -5.10 -10.32
C GLY A 720 -18.78 -6.13 -11.08
N LEU A 721 -18.20 -6.81 -12.05
CA LEU A 721 -18.86 -7.89 -12.79
C LEU A 721 -19.20 -9.09 -11.89
N ILE A 722 -18.26 -9.50 -11.03
CA ILE A 722 -18.48 -10.59 -10.07
C ILE A 722 -19.64 -10.26 -9.13
N GLU A 723 -19.70 -9.04 -8.62
CA GLU A 723 -20.78 -8.59 -7.73
C GLU A 723 -22.13 -8.55 -8.46
N ALA A 724 -22.15 -8.01 -9.66
CA ALA A 724 -23.36 -7.94 -10.48
C ALA A 724 -23.88 -9.34 -10.86
N LEU A 725 -22.99 -10.26 -11.26
CA LEU A 725 -23.33 -11.66 -11.55
C LEU A 725 -23.81 -12.41 -10.31
N ASN A 726 -23.21 -12.19 -9.13
CA ASN A 726 -23.70 -12.78 -7.89
C ASN A 726 -25.12 -12.29 -7.56
N ALA A 727 -25.36 -10.97 -7.64
CA ALA A 727 -26.68 -10.41 -7.42
C ALA A 727 -27.71 -10.93 -8.44
N LEU A 728 -27.33 -11.05 -9.71
CA LEU A 728 -28.16 -11.62 -10.77
C LEU A 728 -28.46 -13.10 -10.50
N GLY A 729 -27.46 -13.88 -10.07
CA GLY A 729 -27.63 -15.29 -9.69
C GLY A 729 -28.59 -15.47 -8.51
N VAL A 730 -28.48 -14.63 -7.48
CA VAL A 730 -29.44 -14.61 -6.35
C VAL A 730 -30.84 -14.24 -6.83
N CYS A 731 -30.97 -13.28 -7.76
CA CYS A 731 -32.25 -12.92 -8.38
C CYS A 731 -32.88 -14.10 -9.11
N HIS A 732 -32.16 -14.81 -9.94
CA HIS A 732 -32.62 -16.00 -10.62
C HIS A 732 -33.00 -17.13 -9.65
N SER A 733 -32.20 -17.37 -8.60
CA SER A 733 -32.50 -18.39 -7.58
C SER A 733 -33.79 -18.08 -6.85
N THR A 734 -34.02 -16.82 -6.48
CA THR A 734 -35.23 -16.34 -5.82
C THR A 734 -36.47 -16.43 -6.74
N ALA A 735 -36.27 -16.27 -8.06
CA ALA A 735 -37.32 -16.43 -9.08
C ALA A 735 -37.55 -17.90 -9.47
N ALA A 736 -36.95 -18.86 -8.77
CA ALA A 736 -36.95 -20.29 -9.08
C ALA A 736 -36.38 -20.66 -10.48
N GLN A 737 -35.56 -19.78 -11.03
CA GLN A 737 -34.81 -19.99 -12.30
C GLN A 737 -33.43 -20.57 -11.99
N HIS A 738 -33.42 -21.76 -11.38
CA HIS A 738 -32.20 -22.30 -10.74
C HIS A 738 -31.05 -22.57 -11.73
N ASP A 739 -31.36 -23.02 -12.97
CA ASP A 739 -30.31 -23.25 -13.97
C ASP A 739 -29.58 -21.97 -14.35
N GLN A 740 -30.29 -20.85 -14.51
CA GLN A 740 -29.73 -19.54 -14.80
C GLN A 740 -28.94 -19.00 -13.61
N ALA A 741 -29.46 -19.25 -12.39
CA ALA A 741 -28.75 -18.89 -11.15
C ALA A 741 -27.39 -19.61 -11.05
N ILE A 742 -27.35 -20.91 -11.32
CA ILE A 742 -26.14 -21.71 -11.29
C ILE A 742 -25.13 -21.20 -12.32
N VAL A 743 -25.56 -20.92 -13.55
CA VAL A 743 -24.68 -20.39 -14.60
C VAL A 743 -24.06 -19.05 -14.18
N ALA A 744 -24.87 -18.09 -13.72
CA ALA A 744 -24.38 -16.78 -13.31
C ALA A 744 -23.43 -16.85 -12.10
N MET A 745 -23.76 -17.67 -11.08
CA MET A 745 -22.92 -17.84 -9.90
C MET A 745 -21.63 -18.62 -10.20
N GLN A 746 -21.67 -19.58 -11.14
CA GLN A 746 -20.47 -20.30 -11.59
C GLN A 746 -19.52 -19.36 -12.36
N GLU A 747 -20.03 -18.54 -13.28
CA GLU A 747 -19.22 -17.51 -13.95
C GLU A 747 -18.59 -16.57 -12.93
N ALA A 748 -19.38 -16.07 -11.97
CA ALA A 748 -18.87 -15.21 -10.89
C ALA A 748 -17.80 -15.91 -10.05
N LEU A 749 -18.01 -17.19 -9.70
CA LEU A 749 -17.05 -17.97 -8.88
C LEU A 749 -15.74 -18.21 -9.63
N GLU A 750 -15.79 -18.55 -10.91
CA GLU A 750 -14.58 -18.72 -11.72
C GLU A 750 -13.81 -17.40 -11.86
N LEU A 751 -14.50 -16.28 -12.12
CA LEU A 751 -13.87 -14.96 -12.12
C LEU A 751 -13.26 -14.61 -10.76
N ALA A 752 -13.99 -14.88 -9.66
CA ALA A 752 -13.50 -14.61 -8.31
C ALA A 752 -12.27 -15.46 -7.94
N LYS A 753 -12.23 -16.73 -8.35
CA LYS A 753 -11.04 -17.60 -8.19
C LYS A 753 -9.84 -17.07 -8.98
N ARG A 754 -10.08 -16.59 -10.20
CA ARG A 754 -9.02 -16.00 -11.04
C ARG A 754 -8.45 -14.72 -10.44
N VAL A 755 -9.30 -13.85 -9.91
CA VAL A 755 -8.88 -12.63 -9.18
C VAL A 755 -8.26 -12.96 -7.83
N GLY A 756 -8.62 -14.10 -7.21
CA GLY A 756 -8.07 -14.56 -5.92
C GLY A 756 -8.75 -13.94 -4.70
N ASN A 757 -9.94 -13.35 -4.82
CA ASN A 757 -10.68 -12.76 -3.71
C ASN A 757 -11.33 -13.85 -2.85
N ARG A 758 -10.64 -14.26 -1.77
CA ARG A 758 -11.07 -15.36 -0.89
C ARG A 758 -12.43 -15.16 -0.26
N ARG A 759 -12.76 -13.94 0.17
CA ARG A 759 -14.04 -13.63 0.79
C ARG A 759 -15.19 -13.79 -0.22
N THR A 760 -15.02 -13.22 -1.40
CA THR A 760 -16.01 -13.34 -2.48
C THR A 760 -16.14 -14.78 -2.98
N ILE A 761 -15.03 -15.53 -3.04
CA ILE A 761 -15.05 -16.96 -3.36
C ILE A 761 -15.91 -17.72 -2.34
N ALA A 762 -15.65 -17.53 -1.04
CA ALA A 762 -16.41 -18.20 0.00
C ALA A 762 -17.91 -17.82 0.01
N LEU A 763 -18.23 -16.53 -0.26
CA LEU A 763 -19.61 -16.06 -0.41
C LEU A 763 -20.30 -16.73 -1.61
N LEU A 764 -19.65 -16.78 -2.77
CA LEU A 764 -20.20 -17.42 -3.97
C LEU A 764 -20.34 -18.93 -3.81
N GLN A 765 -19.41 -19.59 -3.14
CA GLN A 765 -19.50 -21.00 -2.78
C GLN A 765 -20.69 -21.27 -1.86
N ASN A 766 -20.96 -20.37 -0.91
CA ASN A 766 -22.16 -20.46 -0.06
C ASN A 766 -23.45 -20.33 -0.89
N ASN A 767 -23.56 -19.29 -1.71
CA ASN A 767 -24.78 -19.02 -2.50
C ASN A 767 -25.04 -20.10 -3.55
N LEU A 768 -23.99 -20.54 -4.24
CA LEU A 768 -24.09 -21.63 -5.22
C LEU A 768 -24.39 -22.97 -4.52
N GLY A 769 -23.79 -23.24 -3.38
CA GLY A 769 -24.02 -24.42 -2.58
C GLY A 769 -25.47 -24.52 -2.10
N GLU A 770 -26.06 -23.41 -1.65
CA GLU A 770 -27.49 -23.30 -1.30
C GLU A 770 -28.37 -23.59 -2.52
N THR A 771 -28.10 -22.94 -3.67
CA THR A 771 -28.87 -23.13 -4.91
C THR A 771 -28.83 -24.58 -5.41
N LEU A 772 -27.65 -25.23 -5.38
CA LEU A 772 -27.49 -26.63 -5.74
C LEU A 772 -28.26 -27.58 -4.80
N GLY A 773 -28.29 -27.27 -3.50
CA GLY A 773 -29.10 -27.99 -2.53
C GLY A 773 -30.60 -27.94 -2.84
N VAL A 774 -31.10 -26.77 -3.27
CA VAL A 774 -32.51 -26.60 -3.67
C VAL A 774 -32.90 -27.44 -4.90
N VAL A 775 -31.99 -27.58 -5.88
CA VAL A 775 -32.26 -28.39 -7.09
C VAL A 775 -31.95 -29.88 -6.91
N GLY A 776 -31.61 -30.33 -5.68
CA GLY A 776 -31.35 -31.75 -5.39
C GLY A 776 -29.92 -32.23 -5.70
N ARG A 777 -29.02 -31.35 -6.16
CA ARG A 777 -27.57 -31.64 -6.34
C ARG A 777 -26.83 -31.48 -5.00
N THR A 778 -27.34 -32.20 -3.98
CA THR A 778 -26.97 -31.96 -2.58
C THR A 778 -25.50 -32.23 -2.28
N ASP A 779 -24.90 -33.30 -2.91
CA ASP A 779 -23.48 -33.63 -2.67
C ASP A 779 -22.54 -32.52 -3.16
N GLU A 780 -22.81 -31.97 -4.34
CA GLU A 780 -22.04 -30.86 -4.91
C GLU A 780 -22.24 -29.59 -4.08
N GLY A 781 -23.49 -29.30 -3.66
CA GLY A 781 -23.79 -28.18 -2.81
C GLY A 781 -23.06 -28.26 -1.45
N GLU A 782 -23.11 -29.42 -0.78
CA GLU A 782 -22.38 -29.62 0.50
C GLU A 782 -20.87 -29.42 0.34
N ALA A 783 -20.28 -29.93 -0.73
CA ALA A 783 -18.85 -29.75 -0.99
C ALA A 783 -18.46 -28.26 -1.06
N LEU A 784 -19.27 -27.44 -1.73
CA LEU A 784 -19.06 -25.98 -1.79
C LEU A 784 -19.29 -25.31 -0.43
N LEU A 785 -20.32 -25.72 0.32
CA LEU A 785 -20.57 -25.18 1.66
C LEU A 785 -19.44 -25.48 2.64
N TYR A 786 -18.81 -26.67 2.55
CA TYR A 786 -17.61 -26.96 3.35
C TYR A 786 -16.44 -26.04 2.97
N GLN A 787 -16.21 -25.79 1.70
CA GLN A 787 -15.18 -24.85 1.24
C GLN A 787 -15.49 -23.42 1.72
N ALA A 788 -16.77 -23.01 1.70
CA ALA A 788 -17.19 -21.70 2.22
C ALA A 788 -16.92 -21.58 3.73
N ILE A 789 -17.16 -22.64 4.52
CA ILE A 789 -16.87 -22.67 5.96
C ILE A 789 -15.37 -22.59 6.22
N GLU A 790 -14.56 -23.31 5.46
CA GLU A 790 -13.10 -23.24 5.56
C GLU A 790 -12.61 -21.82 5.26
N GLY A 791 -13.06 -21.23 4.15
CA GLY A 791 -12.75 -19.87 3.75
C GLY A 791 -13.17 -18.84 4.82
N ALA A 792 -14.39 -18.93 5.32
CA ALA A 792 -14.91 -18.05 6.38
C ALA A 792 -14.13 -18.19 7.70
N GLY A 793 -13.69 -19.40 8.03
CA GLY A 793 -12.86 -19.67 9.22
C GLY A 793 -11.47 -19.02 9.12
N ILE A 794 -10.82 -19.11 7.98
CA ILE A 794 -9.53 -18.46 7.71
C ILE A 794 -9.66 -16.92 7.82
N LEU A 795 -10.77 -16.36 7.33
CA LEU A 795 -11.03 -14.93 7.32
C LEU A 795 -11.62 -14.38 8.63
N VAL A 796 -11.96 -15.27 9.57
CA VAL A 796 -12.68 -14.94 10.81
C VAL A 796 -14.01 -14.20 10.52
N ASP A 797 -14.65 -14.50 9.37
CA ASP A 797 -15.96 -13.94 8.98
C ASP A 797 -17.10 -14.76 9.63
N ASN A 798 -17.50 -14.35 10.83
CA ASN A 798 -18.53 -15.04 11.60
C ASN A 798 -19.92 -14.99 10.97
N ALA A 799 -20.21 -13.96 10.16
CA ALA A 799 -21.49 -13.86 9.46
C ALA A 799 -21.59 -14.92 8.36
N LEU A 800 -20.57 -15.00 7.50
CA LEU A 800 -20.51 -16.01 6.44
C LEU A 800 -20.42 -17.43 7.02
N LEU A 801 -19.63 -17.62 8.10
CA LEU A 801 -19.55 -18.91 8.82
C LEU A 801 -20.94 -19.35 9.33
N SER A 802 -21.73 -18.40 9.85
CA SER A 802 -23.10 -18.66 10.30
C SER A 802 -23.99 -19.08 9.13
N ASP A 803 -24.00 -18.32 8.02
CA ASP A 803 -24.85 -18.61 6.86
C ASP A 803 -24.50 -19.97 6.21
N ALA A 804 -23.23 -20.26 5.99
CA ALA A 804 -22.79 -21.52 5.41
C ALA A 804 -23.11 -22.72 6.35
N SER A 805 -22.96 -22.53 7.67
CA SER A 805 -23.35 -23.58 8.65
C SER A 805 -24.86 -23.78 8.65
N ARG A 806 -25.64 -22.71 8.51
CA ARG A 806 -27.11 -22.77 8.38
C ARG A 806 -27.52 -23.57 7.14
N ASN A 807 -26.91 -23.30 6.00
CA ASN A 807 -27.20 -24.01 4.75
C ASN A 807 -26.82 -25.50 4.82
N LEU A 808 -25.72 -25.87 5.49
CA LEU A 808 -25.39 -27.27 5.79
C LEU A 808 -26.43 -27.95 6.73
N ALA A 809 -26.95 -27.19 7.71
CA ALA A 809 -28.00 -27.73 8.58
C ALA A 809 -29.28 -28.03 7.78
N VAL A 810 -29.65 -27.14 6.84
CA VAL A 810 -30.78 -27.38 5.94
C VAL A 810 -30.53 -28.57 5.03
N ALA A 811 -29.34 -28.72 4.44
CA ALA A 811 -28.98 -29.88 3.59
C ALA A 811 -29.01 -31.19 4.38
N ALA A 812 -28.46 -31.23 5.59
CA ALA A 812 -28.51 -32.42 6.46
C ALA A 812 -29.95 -32.77 6.86
N ARG A 813 -30.79 -31.77 7.14
CA ARG A 813 -32.21 -31.96 7.43
C ARG A 813 -32.96 -32.58 6.26
N GLN A 814 -32.72 -32.12 5.03
CA GLN A 814 -33.33 -32.68 3.80
C GLN A 814 -32.97 -34.15 3.59
N ARG A 815 -31.78 -34.58 4.03
CA ARG A 815 -31.34 -35.99 4.00
C ARG A 815 -31.88 -36.82 5.15
N GLY A 816 -32.55 -36.21 6.13
CA GLY A 816 -33.02 -36.93 7.33
C GLY A 816 -31.93 -37.21 8.37
N ASP A 817 -30.71 -36.64 8.21
CA ASP A 817 -29.60 -36.79 9.17
C ASP A 817 -29.78 -35.76 10.32
N ARG A 818 -30.56 -36.17 11.31
CA ARG A 818 -30.96 -35.30 12.44
C ARG A 818 -29.75 -34.86 13.26
N GLU A 819 -28.81 -35.73 13.53
CA GLU A 819 -27.65 -35.44 14.38
C GLU A 819 -26.75 -34.36 13.73
N ARG A 820 -26.49 -34.55 12.48
CA ARG A 820 -25.66 -33.64 11.69
C ARG A 820 -26.37 -32.27 11.50
N ALA A 821 -27.69 -32.27 11.29
CA ALA A 821 -28.48 -31.06 11.19
C ALA A 821 -28.42 -30.22 12.48
N ILE A 822 -28.58 -30.86 13.65
CA ILE A 822 -28.48 -30.18 14.95
C ILE A 822 -27.09 -29.62 15.17
N LYS A 823 -26.03 -30.37 14.86
CA LYS A 823 -24.65 -29.93 14.99
C LYS A 823 -24.39 -28.63 14.21
N TRP A 824 -24.80 -28.60 12.94
CA TRP A 824 -24.59 -27.44 12.09
C TRP A 824 -25.48 -26.26 12.44
N ALA A 825 -26.74 -26.49 12.83
CA ALA A 825 -27.64 -25.43 13.29
C ALA A 825 -27.11 -24.75 14.57
N ARG A 826 -26.61 -25.52 15.55
CA ARG A 826 -25.95 -24.98 16.75
C ARG A 826 -24.69 -24.21 16.43
N ARG A 827 -23.87 -24.69 15.48
CA ARG A 827 -22.69 -23.96 15.03
C ARG A 827 -23.05 -22.63 14.34
N SER A 828 -24.13 -22.62 13.55
CA SER A 828 -24.68 -21.38 12.95
C SER A 828 -25.06 -20.36 14.02
N VAL A 829 -25.81 -20.79 15.06
CA VAL A 829 -26.22 -19.89 16.16
C VAL A 829 -24.99 -19.37 16.93
N ALA A 830 -24.00 -20.22 17.19
CA ALA A 830 -22.78 -19.81 17.88
C ALA A 830 -22.00 -18.74 17.08
N ALA A 831 -21.85 -18.93 15.78
CA ALA A 831 -21.19 -17.97 14.89
C ALA A 831 -22.01 -16.66 14.79
N ALA A 832 -23.35 -16.76 14.66
CA ALA A 832 -24.23 -15.59 14.67
C ALA A 832 -24.15 -14.79 15.99
N GLY A 833 -23.95 -15.46 17.12
CA GLY A 833 -23.72 -14.81 18.41
C GLY A 833 -22.44 -13.98 18.48
N ALA A 834 -21.42 -14.34 17.69
CA ALA A 834 -20.16 -13.64 17.63
C ALA A 834 -20.13 -12.47 16.61
N CYS A 835 -21.21 -12.22 15.89
CA CYS A 835 -21.35 -11.09 14.98
C CYS A 835 -22.48 -10.16 15.39
N ASP A 836 -22.42 -8.87 14.98
CA ASP A 836 -23.41 -7.86 15.35
C ASP A 836 -24.63 -7.83 14.41
N PHE A 837 -24.72 -8.74 13.45
CA PHE A 837 -25.80 -8.78 12.47
C PHE A 837 -27.06 -9.44 13.07
N ILE A 838 -28.04 -8.63 13.44
CA ILE A 838 -29.31 -9.08 14.04
C ILE A 838 -30.06 -10.06 13.13
N ARG A 839 -30.06 -9.81 11.82
CA ARG A 839 -30.69 -10.65 10.80
C ARG A 839 -30.11 -12.08 10.78
N THR A 840 -28.78 -12.20 10.81
CA THR A 840 -28.09 -13.50 10.83
C THR A 840 -28.51 -14.31 12.07
N ARG A 841 -28.62 -13.65 13.24
CA ARG A 841 -29.11 -14.30 14.47
C ARG A 841 -30.55 -14.84 14.32
N ALA A 842 -31.43 -14.05 13.70
CA ALA A 842 -32.80 -14.44 13.48
C ALA A 842 -32.94 -15.69 12.61
N PHE A 843 -32.27 -15.71 11.45
CA PHE A 843 -32.29 -16.86 10.54
C PHE A 843 -31.64 -18.11 11.15
N SER A 844 -30.56 -17.96 11.90
CA SER A 844 -29.90 -19.09 12.58
C SER A 844 -30.79 -19.74 13.62
N HIS A 845 -31.50 -18.95 14.42
CA HIS A 845 -32.47 -19.46 15.40
C HIS A 845 -33.70 -20.09 14.74
N LYS A 846 -34.23 -19.51 13.64
CA LYS A 846 -35.31 -20.10 12.83
C LYS A 846 -34.94 -21.51 12.34
N THR A 847 -33.74 -21.66 11.79
CA THR A 847 -33.23 -22.96 11.31
C THR A 847 -33.03 -23.96 12.47
N LEU A 848 -32.49 -23.50 13.60
CA LEU A 848 -32.33 -24.35 14.79
C LEU A 848 -33.68 -24.85 15.30
N ALA A 849 -34.69 -23.98 15.36
CA ALA A 849 -36.06 -24.34 15.76
C ALA A 849 -36.64 -25.42 14.84
N GLN A 850 -36.51 -25.30 13.52
CA GLN A 850 -36.95 -26.29 12.56
C GLN A 850 -36.25 -27.64 12.77
N VAL A 851 -34.94 -27.63 12.91
CA VAL A 851 -34.12 -28.84 13.07
C VAL A 851 -34.43 -29.56 14.39
N LEU A 852 -34.58 -28.81 15.50
CA LEU A 852 -34.92 -29.39 16.80
C LEU A 852 -36.38 -29.94 16.79
N GLY A 853 -37.29 -29.25 16.11
CA GLY A 853 -38.66 -29.72 15.95
C GLY A 853 -38.80 -31.00 15.14
N ASP A 854 -37.91 -31.23 14.16
CA ASP A 854 -37.84 -32.49 13.40
C ASP A 854 -37.09 -33.59 14.18
N ALA A 855 -36.35 -33.25 15.21
CA ALA A 855 -35.64 -34.15 16.11
C ALA A 855 -36.42 -34.49 17.40
N ASP A 856 -37.66 -34.02 17.48
CA ASP A 856 -38.56 -34.22 18.61
C ASP A 856 -38.09 -33.56 19.93
N ASP A 857 -37.18 -32.57 19.87
CA ASP A 857 -36.77 -31.71 20.99
C ASP A 857 -37.74 -30.54 21.11
N GLU A 858 -38.91 -30.78 21.72
CA GLU A 858 -39.99 -29.78 21.84
C GLU A 858 -39.54 -28.51 22.55
N SER A 859 -38.88 -28.65 23.72
CA SER A 859 -38.44 -27.52 24.52
C SER A 859 -37.43 -26.64 23.83
N GLY A 860 -36.43 -27.28 23.19
CA GLY A 860 -35.42 -26.58 22.43
C GLY A 860 -35.97 -25.89 21.19
N ALA A 861 -36.92 -26.53 20.50
CA ALA A 861 -37.56 -25.95 19.33
C ALA A 861 -38.41 -24.70 19.69
N LEU A 862 -39.21 -24.74 20.73
CA LEU A 862 -40.02 -23.59 21.18
C LEU A 862 -39.15 -22.40 21.58
N ASP A 863 -38.09 -22.60 22.39
CA ASP A 863 -37.14 -21.54 22.77
C ASP A 863 -36.47 -20.91 21.52
N ALA A 864 -36.11 -21.76 20.58
CA ALA A 864 -35.46 -21.28 19.34
C ALA A 864 -36.45 -20.48 18.44
N TRP A 865 -37.72 -20.89 18.36
CA TRP A 865 -38.79 -20.15 17.66
C TRP A 865 -39.01 -18.77 18.27
N ASP A 866 -39.13 -18.70 19.60
CA ASP A 866 -39.32 -17.43 20.31
C ASP A 866 -38.16 -16.47 20.10
N LYS A 867 -36.93 -16.97 20.19
CA LYS A 867 -35.71 -16.19 19.90
C LYS A 867 -35.67 -15.73 18.43
N ALA A 868 -36.03 -16.57 17.48
CA ALA A 868 -36.11 -16.18 16.08
C ALA A 868 -37.11 -15.02 15.88
N ALA A 869 -38.32 -15.13 16.44
CA ALA A 869 -39.31 -14.09 16.32
C ALA A 869 -38.87 -12.78 17.01
N GLU A 870 -38.22 -12.86 18.17
CA GLU A 870 -37.65 -11.70 18.85
C GLU A 870 -36.62 -10.97 18.00
N TRP A 871 -35.70 -11.72 17.39
CA TRP A 871 -34.65 -11.15 16.56
C TRP A 871 -35.20 -10.58 15.25
N PHE A 872 -36.17 -11.22 14.58
CA PHE A 872 -36.85 -10.63 13.41
C PHE A 872 -37.61 -9.35 13.77
N ALA A 873 -38.27 -9.31 14.90
CA ALA A 873 -38.92 -8.08 15.38
C ALA A 873 -37.92 -6.95 15.64
N LYS A 874 -36.77 -7.25 16.27
CA LYS A 874 -35.67 -6.28 16.47
C LYS A 874 -35.06 -5.83 15.17
N ALA A 875 -34.99 -6.70 14.15
CA ALA A 875 -34.50 -6.37 12.83
C ALA A 875 -35.46 -5.50 12.00
N GLY A 876 -36.72 -5.40 12.41
CA GLY A 876 -37.80 -4.72 11.66
C GLY A 876 -38.22 -5.48 10.38
N GLU A 877 -37.89 -6.77 10.29
CA GLU A 877 -38.17 -7.64 9.12
C GLU A 877 -39.59 -8.21 9.22
N VAL A 878 -40.60 -7.41 8.93
CA VAL A 878 -42.03 -7.76 9.15
C VAL A 878 -42.43 -9.04 8.41
N ARG A 879 -42.08 -9.20 7.13
CA ARG A 879 -42.41 -10.40 6.36
C ARG A 879 -41.75 -11.67 6.89
N GLU A 880 -40.49 -11.59 7.29
CA GLU A 880 -39.74 -12.75 7.86
C GLU A 880 -40.30 -13.08 9.25
N LEU A 881 -40.74 -12.06 10.02
CA LEU A 881 -41.42 -12.25 11.29
C LEU A 881 -42.76 -12.95 11.08
N GLU A 882 -43.58 -12.50 10.13
CA GLU A 882 -44.83 -13.14 9.74
C GLU A 882 -44.64 -14.61 9.39
N GLY A 883 -43.71 -14.89 8.46
CA GLY A 883 -43.37 -16.27 8.07
C GLY A 883 -42.75 -17.11 9.21
N CYS A 884 -42.03 -16.49 10.13
CA CYS A 884 -41.55 -17.16 11.32
C CYS A 884 -42.69 -17.53 12.30
N LEU A 885 -43.61 -16.58 12.56
CA LEU A 885 -44.75 -16.81 13.43
C LEU A 885 -45.73 -17.85 12.84
N GLN A 886 -45.98 -17.82 11.52
CA GLN A 886 -46.78 -18.84 10.82
C GLN A 886 -46.15 -20.25 10.93
N ALA A 887 -44.80 -20.35 10.72
CA ALA A 887 -44.13 -21.63 10.87
C ALA A 887 -44.11 -22.14 12.32
N HIS A 888 -43.99 -21.24 13.30
CA HIS A 888 -44.08 -21.56 14.71
C HIS A 888 -45.52 -22.04 15.08
N ALA A 889 -46.56 -21.35 14.60
CA ALA A 889 -47.96 -21.76 14.79
C ALA A 889 -48.22 -23.14 14.15
N ALA A 890 -47.71 -23.41 12.94
CA ALA A 890 -47.81 -24.72 12.31
C ALA A 890 -47.14 -25.82 13.16
N TYR A 891 -46.00 -25.51 13.78
CA TYR A 891 -45.32 -26.42 14.70
C TYR A 891 -46.16 -26.69 15.97
N LEU A 892 -46.76 -25.66 16.60
CA LEU A 892 -47.66 -25.79 17.75
C LEU A 892 -48.91 -26.63 17.43
N ILE A 893 -49.50 -26.45 16.24
CA ILE A 893 -50.64 -27.28 15.78
C ILE A 893 -50.22 -28.76 15.71
N ARG A 894 -49.02 -29.07 15.21
CA ARG A 894 -48.48 -30.44 15.19
C ARG A 894 -48.34 -31.05 16.58
N LEU A 895 -48.01 -30.22 17.59
CA LEU A 895 -47.90 -30.61 18.99
C LEU A 895 -49.26 -30.70 19.72
N GLY A 896 -50.40 -30.36 19.07
CA GLY A 896 -51.70 -30.31 19.67
C GLY A 896 -52.00 -29.08 20.53
N LYS A 897 -51.14 -28.02 20.46
CA LYS A 897 -51.27 -26.75 21.22
C LYS A 897 -52.02 -25.70 20.40
N ALA A 898 -53.32 -25.98 20.10
CA ALA A 898 -54.09 -25.16 19.18
C ALA A 898 -54.40 -23.73 19.71
N GLU A 899 -54.50 -23.54 21.00
CA GLU A 899 -54.72 -22.21 21.60
C GLU A 899 -53.55 -21.28 21.45
N GLU A 900 -52.33 -21.77 21.73
CA GLU A 900 -51.09 -21.02 21.55
C GLU A 900 -50.84 -20.67 20.07
N ALA A 901 -51.14 -21.63 19.16
CA ALA A 901 -51.08 -21.41 17.73
C ALA A 901 -52.03 -20.28 17.25
N THR A 902 -53.27 -20.27 17.78
CA THR A 902 -54.27 -19.23 17.45
C THR A 902 -53.80 -17.84 17.90
N GLU A 903 -53.15 -17.74 19.07
CA GLU A 903 -52.58 -16.48 19.55
C GLU A 903 -51.49 -15.95 18.62
N LEU A 904 -50.58 -16.82 18.14
CA LEU A 904 -49.52 -16.42 17.19
C LEU A 904 -50.12 -15.98 15.85
N LEU A 905 -51.12 -16.70 15.30
CA LEU A 905 -51.80 -16.32 14.06
C LEU A 905 -52.50 -14.96 14.21
N GLY A 906 -53.13 -14.70 15.37
CA GLY A 906 -53.69 -13.39 15.66
C GLY A 906 -52.64 -12.26 15.77
N ARG A 907 -51.39 -12.59 16.06
CA ARG A 907 -50.29 -11.61 15.95
C ARG A 907 -49.93 -11.34 14.48
N VAL A 908 -49.98 -12.36 13.62
CA VAL A 908 -49.75 -12.22 12.18
C VAL A 908 -50.81 -11.32 11.55
N ASP A 909 -52.10 -11.56 11.85
CA ASP A 909 -53.22 -10.73 11.39
C ASP A 909 -53.08 -9.25 11.79
N ARG A 910 -52.59 -8.99 12.99
CA ARG A 910 -52.32 -7.61 13.46
C ARG A 910 -51.15 -6.96 12.72
N LEU A 911 -50.10 -7.71 12.37
CA LEU A 911 -48.97 -7.22 11.57
C LEU A 911 -49.40 -6.86 10.14
N GLU A 912 -50.21 -7.72 9.51
CA GLU A 912 -50.79 -7.49 8.19
C GLU A 912 -51.76 -6.26 8.20
N ALA A 913 -52.58 -6.11 9.21
CA ALA A 913 -53.51 -4.99 9.35
C ALA A 913 -52.84 -3.64 9.64
N SER A 914 -51.68 -3.63 10.29
CA SER A 914 -50.94 -2.40 10.60
C SER A 914 -50.21 -1.82 9.40
N GLY A 915 -50.09 -2.57 8.30
CA GLY A 915 -49.30 -2.19 7.14
C GLY A 915 -47.80 -2.07 7.47
N PRO A 916 -46.92 -2.01 6.49
CA PRO A 916 -45.48 -1.78 6.77
C PRO A 916 -45.31 -0.39 7.42
N PRO A 917 -44.59 -0.29 8.55
CA PRO A 917 -44.38 0.96 9.27
C PRO A 917 -43.62 2.02 8.42
#